data_e6368663278d1b94db3151c57c4a5cff
#
_entry.id   e6368663278d1b94db3151c57c4a5cff
#
_cell.length_a   1.000
_cell.length_b   1.000
_cell.length_c   1.000
_cell.angle_alpha   90.00
_cell.angle_beta   90.00
_cell.angle_gamma   90.00
#
_symmetry.space_group_name_H-M   'P 1'
#
loop_
_entity.id
_entity.type
_entity.pdbx_description
1 polymer ?
#
loop_
_entity_poly.entity_id
_entity_poly.type
_entity_poly.pdbx_seq_one_letter_code
_entity_poly.pdbx_strand_id
1 'polypeptide(L)'
;VAGDATDIHGRIVTESRRSHEAEAGEIGYHAPHMDRASAEKRIVKLREEIMRLNTAYFIENKSVASDAVMDALKHELKQLESLHPDLVTPDSPTQRVGAPLDGRLPKVKHLTQKESLQDAFTHEELEEWIDQMTRALGGDKRSFDICCELKIDGLNITLLYERIAEQQELPAARYSLVRAVTRGNGTEGEDVTHSIRTISTLPLSFTAAPVSAKRKNEAGKADEYPTVLEIGGEVYMPKAALEAVNKHLKDDDKFANPRNAAAGTVRQLDPAVAASRDLRMYCYSLDARATDALGLSTQEEILRWMQNSGIPVHPGFTVVDSLKKAEAVYENIAAQRAKLAFDIDGVVLKVNDRQLQRDLGSTAKAPRWARAYKFPAEEKTAQVLEILLQVGRTGAITPVAHLTPTHLAGTTVTRATLHNQDEIDRLDVRIGDTVVVRKAGDIIPEVVETLVNLRPDGTKPFKLPKHCPQCDSELGRDDGEVALRCPNVDCPGRKRESIGHLTSRYAFDIVGLGEETVETLLDEGVITDSADIFALTADDLMTLPLFKEKKTQNLLASIQKAKRVPLERFLFGLGIRHVGRETAEILAKKLPWPEEDLTIEESDPMAGPSLFGVETTKTVIHGISVKNVGKTIAGMSEEELAALDGVGSVVSASLMEWFHTPGHRDLLEKFERNGVVCLVPQRSNAVQVFEGKTFVLTGTLPTLSREDAKAMIKDRGGKVAGSVSKKTDYLLAGDEAGSKLADAKTLGVAIIDEAEFRAMLG
;
A
#
# COMPACT_ATOMS: atom_id res chain seq x y z
N VAL A 1 -31.18 25.88 -46.63
CA VAL A 1 -31.84 25.21 -45.53
C VAL A 1 -30.79 24.38 -44.80
N ALA A 2 -30.08 25.00 -43.91
CA ALA A 2 -29.23 24.39 -42.89
C ALA A 2 -29.84 24.70 -41.53
N GLY A 3 -30.18 23.69 -40.77
CA GLY A 3 -30.76 23.79 -39.44
C GLY A 3 -30.01 22.92 -38.45
N ASP A 4 -29.39 23.56 -37.51
CA ASP A 4 -29.06 23.20 -36.16
C ASP A 4 -28.98 21.70 -35.75
N ALA A 5 -27.76 21.24 -35.53
CA ALA A 5 -27.41 19.98 -34.90
C ALA A 5 -26.42 20.14 -33.71
N THR A 6 -26.42 21.31 -33.02
CA THR A 6 -25.41 21.62 -31.99
C THR A 6 -25.96 21.83 -30.58
N ASP A 7 -27.23 21.52 -30.29
CA ASP A 7 -27.84 21.88 -28.99
C ASP A 7 -28.30 20.70 -28.12
N ILE A 8 -27.91 19.47 -28.43
CA ILE A 8 -28.31 18.29 -27.64
C ILE A 8 -27.24 17.86 -26.61
N HIS A 9 -25.95 18.15 -26.88
CA HIS A 9 -24.89 17.78 -25.93
C HIS A 9 -24.74 18.72 -24.72
N GLY A 10 -25.07 19.99 -24.90
CA GLY A 10 -25.02 20.98 -23.81
C GLY A 10 -26.11 20.82 -22.74
N ARG A 11 -27.26 20.25 -23.10
CA ARG A 11 -28.38 20.11 -22.17
C ARG A 11 -28.30 18.92 -21.24
N ILE A 12 -27.69 17.83 -21.65
CA ILE A 12 -27.58 16.63 -20.83
C ILE A 12 -26.56 16.83 -19.69
N VAL A 13 -25.49 17.59 -19.97
CA VAL A 13 -24.45 17.88 -18.96
C VAL A 13 -24.93 18.93 -17.95
N THR A 14 -25.74 19.91 -18.38
CA THR A 14 -26.23 20.99 -17.50
C THR A 14 -27.42 20.58 -16.63
N GLU A 15 -28.23 19.63 -17.05
CA GLU A 15 -29.32 19.11 -16.19
C GLU A 15 -28.81 18.17 -15.09
N SER A 16 -27.74 17.40 -15.35
CA SER A 16 -27.07 16.63 -14.32
C SER A 16 -26.37 17.52 -13.26
N ARG A 17 -25.84 18.69 -13.69
CA ARG A 17 -25.22 19.65 -12.75
C ARG A 17 -26.23 20.43 -11.89
N ARG A 18 -27.39 20.74 -12.40
CA ARG A 18 -28.43 21.50 -11.62
C ARG A 18 -29.12 20.71 -10.53
N SER A 19 -29.05 19.37 -10.58
CA SER A 19 -29.61 18.55 -9.50
C SER A 19 -28.62 18.33 -8.34
N HIS A 20 -27.32 18.66 -8.49
CA HIS A 20 -26.34 18.52 -7.43
C HIS A 20 -25.99 19.81 -6.66
N GLU A 21 -26.30 21.00 -7.20
CA GLU A 21 -26.01 22.26 -6.52
C GLU A 21 -27.09 22.78 -5.58
N ALA A 22 -28.23 22.09 -5.48
CA ALA A 22 -29.35 22.54 -4.68
C ALA A 22 -29.47 21.91 -3.28
N GLU A 23 -28.60 20.99 -2.90
CA GLU A 23 -28.67 20.25 -1.62
C GLU A 23 -27.37 20.21 -0.82
N ALA A 24 -26.58 21.26 -0.87
CA ALA A 24 -25.45 21.45 0.06
C ALA A 24 -25.92 22.10 1.36
N GLY A 25 -26.93 21.54 1.95
CA GLY A 25 -27.46 21.93 3.26
C GLY A 25 -27.91 20.70 4.01
N GLU A 26 -27.22 20.34 5.07
CA GLU A 26 -27.53 19.28 6.04
C GLU A 26 -27.42 17.86 5.50
N ILE A 27 -26.20 17.28 5.56
CA ILE A 27 -25.96 15.85 5.39
C ILE A 27 -26.39 15.12 6.67
N GLY A 28 -27.68 15.03 6.87
CA GLY A 28 -28.30 14.00 7.66
C GLY A 28 -28.41 12.74 6.79
N TYR A 29 -28.01 11.59 7.32
CA TYR A 29 -28.17 10.28 6.72
C TYR A 29 -29.64 10.03 6.35
N HIS A 30 -30.03 10.31 5.14
CA HIS A 30 -31.33 9.95 4.60
C HIS A 30 -31.23 8.63 3.84
N ALA A 31 -31.90 7.62 4.37
CA ALA A 31 -32.39 6.52 3.54
C ALA A 31 -33.09 7.14 2.31
N PRO A 32 -32.97 6.57 1.08
CA PRO A 32 -33.62 7.11 -0.09
C PRO A 32 -35.09 7.39 0.26
N HIS A 33 -35.61 8.52 -0.12
CA HIS A 33 -37.02 8.90 0.04
C HIS A 33 -37.88 7.89 -0.72
N MET A 34 -38.04 6.74 -0.10
CA MET A 34 -38.90 5.66 -0.58
C MET A 34 -40.32 6.05 -0.21
N ASP A 35 -41.20 6.12 -1.21
CA ASP A 35 -42.60 6.30 -0.91
C ASP A 35 -43.09 5.19 0.02
N ARG A 36 -44.13 5.46 0.80
CA ARG A 36 -44.68 4.56 1.81
C ARG A 36 -44.97 3.14 1.26
N ALA A 37 -45.47 3.03 0.03
CA ALA A 37 -45.82 1.75 -0.57
C ALA A 37 -44.61 0.92 -0.95
N SER A 38 -43.53 1.58 -1.40
CA SER A 38 -42.24 0.98 -1.69
C SER A 38 -41.53 0.55 -0.40
N ALA A 39 -41.58 1.38 0.64
CA ALA A 39 -41.05 1.06 1.97
C ALA A 39 -41.72 -0.15 2.59
N GLU A 40 -43.06 -0.24 2.49
CA GLU A 40 -43.82 -1.36 2.99
C GLU A 40 -43.41 -2.70 2.32
N LYS A 41 -43.29 -2.69 0.98
CA LYS A 41 -42.83 -3.85 0.23
C LYS A 41 -41.41 -4.26 0.62
N ARG A 42 -40.54 -3.29 0.82
CA ARG A 42 -39.14 -3.52 1.21
C ARG A 42 -39.03 -4.07 2.63
N ILE A 43 -39.76 -3.54 3.56
CA ILE A 43 -39.86 -4.03 4.94
C ILE A 43 -40.31 -5.48 4.98
N VAL A 44 -41.31 -5.84 4.18
CA VAL A 44 -41.81 -7.22 4.11
C VAL A 44 -40.72 -8.16 3.60
N LYS A 45 -40.07 -7.81 2.47
CA LYS A 45 -38.98 -8.64 1.91
C LYS A 45 -37.78 -8.79 2.87
N LEU A 46 -37.41 -7.72 3.55
CA LEU A 46 -36.32 -7.76 4.55
C LEU A 46 -36.66 -8.66 5.73
N ARG A 47 -37.87 -8.58 6.25
CA ARG A 47 -38.32 -9.44 7.34
C ARG A 47 -38.30 -10.91 6.92
N GLU A 48 -38.81 -11.24 5.73
CA GLU A 48 -38.83 -12.58 5.21
C GLU A 48 -37.44 -13.15 5.05
N GLU A 49 -36.51 -12.36 4.49
CA GLU A 49 -35.13 -12.78 4.28
C GLU A 49 -34.37 -12.95 5.60
N ILE A 50 -34.51 -12.01 6.52
CA ILE A 50 -33.91 -12.11 7.86
C ILE A 50 -34.46 -13.32 8.60
N MET A 51 -35.75 -13.62 8.48
CA MET A 51 -36.32 -14.81 9.10
C MET A 51 -35.81 -16.10 8.43
N ARG A 52 -35.69 -16.12 7.13
CA ARG A 52 -35.13 -17.25 6.37
C ARG A 52 -33.68 -17.55 6.80
N LEU A 53 -32.86 -16.50 6.88
CA LEU A 53 -31.46 -16.59 7.30
C LEU A 53 -31.34 -17.03 8.78
N ASN A 54 -32.18 -16.50 9.66
CA ASN A 54 -32.25 -16.93 11.07
C ASN A 54 -32.64 -18.40 11.21
N THR A 55 -33.59 -18.87 10.41
CA THR A 55 -34.02 -20.26 10.43
C THR A 55 -32.91 -21.19 9.97
N ALA A 56 -32.24 -20.85 8.87
CA ALA A 56 -31.10 -21.61 8.38
C ALA A 56 -29.98 -21.68 9.43
N TYR A 57 -29.66 -20.55 10.11
CA TYR A 57 -28.60 -20.46 11.10
C TYR A 57 -28.95 -21.19 12.41
N PHE A 58 -30.11 -20.90 13.00
CA PHE A 58 -30.44 -21.40 14.35
C PHE A 58 -31.14 -22.75 14.37
N ILE A 59 -31.84 -23.14 13.30
CA ILE A 59 -32.63 -24.38 13.22
C ILE A 59 -31.93 -25.43 12.35
N GLU A 60 -31.40 -25.05 11.21
CA GLU A 60 -30.76 -25.96 10.28
C GLU A 60 -29.28 -26.14 10.46
N ASN A 61 -28.64 -25.36 11.34
CA ASN A 61 -27.19 -25.30 11.54
C ASN A 61 -26.41 -25.00 10.23
N LYS A 62 -27.03 -24.23 9.32
CA LYS A 62 -26.41 -23.81 8.05
C LYS A 62 -26.12 -22.31 8.10
N SER A 63 -24.89 -21.91 8.05
CA SER A 63 -24.49 -20.50 7.85
C SER A 63 -24.67 -20.16 6.37
N VAL A 64 -25.80 -19.56 6.02
CA VAL A 64 -26.19 -19.17 4.64
C VAL A 64 -25.81 -17.71 4.38
N ALA A 65 -25.50 -16.93 5.41
CA ALA A 65 -25.02 -15.57 5.35
C ALA A 65 -24.09 -15.29 6.55
N SER A 66 -23.14 -14.39 6.39
CA SER A 66 -22.28 -13.97 7.49
C SER A 66 -23.06 -13.18 8.56
N ASP A 67 -22.57 -13.16 9.78
CA ASP A 67 -23.18 -12.36 10.86
C ASP A 67 -23.24 -10.88 10.48
N ALA A 68 -22.27 -10.41 9.68
CA ALA A 68 -22.21 -9.04 9.17
C ALA A 68 -23.34 -8.74 8.18
N VAL A 69 -23.71 -9.69 7.31
CA VAL A 69 -24.86 -9.55 6.40
C VAL A 69 -26.16 -9.51 7.19
N MET A 70 -26.29 -10.37 8.22
CA MET A 70 -27.46 -10.39 9.09
C MET A 70 -27.66 -9.08 9.82
N ASP A 71 -26.60 -8.49 10.33
CA ASP A 71 -26.64 -7.24 11.03
C ASP A 71 -26.95 -6.06 10.11
N ALA A 72 -26.47 -6.10 8.86
CA ALA A 72 -26.77 -5.09 7.84
C ALA A 72 -28.24 -5.11 7.45
N LEU A 73 -28.83 -6.29 7.21
CA LEU A 73 -30.25 -6.42 6.89
C LEU A 73 -31.14 -5.97 8.05
N LYS A 74 -30.76 -6.30 9.27
CA LYS A 74 -31.47 -5.85 10.49
C LYS A 74 -31.39 -4.33 10.66
N HIS A 75 -30.25 -3.75 10.31
CA HIS A 75 -30.06 -2.29 10.38
C HIS A 75 -30.93 -1.56 9.36
N GLU A 76 -30.98 -2.02 8.09
CA GLU A 76 -31.83 -1.47 7.05
C GLU A 76 -33.30 -1.53 7.45
N LEU A 77 -33.75 -2.67 7.94
CA LEU A 77 -35.12 -2.85 8.40
C LEU A 77 -35.45 -1.85 9.51
N LYS A 78 -34.52 -1.60 10.44
CA LYS A 78 -34.72 -0.64 11.53
C LYS A 78 -34.87 0.79 11.06
N GLN A 79 -34.07 1.21 10.08
CA GLN A 79 -34.14 2.55 9.49
C GLN A 79 -35.52 2.76 8.85
N LEU A 80 -35.94 1.79 8.02
CA LEU A 80 -37.25 1.87 7.37
C LEU A 80 -38.42 1.88 8.37
N GLU A 81 -38.31 1.13 9.45
CA GLU A 81 -39.30 1.09 10.51
C GLU A 81 -39.31 2.38 11.36
N SER A 82 -38.15 3.05 11.50
CA SER A 82 -38.09 4.35 12.18
C SER A 82 -38.72 5.46 11.34
N LEU A 83 -38.58 5.38 10.00
CA LEU A 83 -39.18 6.34 9.07
C LEU A 83 -40.70 6.08 8.91
N HIS A 84 -41.14 4.86 9.08
CA HIS A 84 -42.52 4.44 8.95
C HIS A 84 -42.99 3.65 10.21
N PRO A 85 -43.18 4.33 11.37
CA PRO A 85 -43.51 3.69 12.64
C PRO A 85 -44.82 2.88 12.60
N ASP A 86 -45.70 3.25 11.70
CA ASP A 86 -46.98 2.58 11.46
C ASP A 86 -46.82 1.21 10.76
N LEU A 87 -45.67 0.95 10.16
CA LEU A 87 -45.33 -0.33 9.53
C LEU A 87 -44.56 -1.27 10.49
N VAL A 88 -44.21 -0.83 11.67
CA VAL A 88 -43.52 -1.66 12.67
C VAL A 88 -44.47 -2.71 13.20
N THR A 89 -44.08 -3.98 13.10
CA THR A 89 -44.82 -5.09 13.65
C THR A 89 -44.13 -5.65 14.88
N PRO A 90 -44.86 -6.24 15.83
CA PRO A 90 -44.25 -6.76 17.08
C PRO A 90 -43.21 -7.89 16.87
N ASP A 91 -43.10 -8.42 15.67
CA ASP A 91 -42.21 -9.49 15.24
C ASP A 91 -41.01 -9.01 14.41
N SER A 92 -40.84 -7.72 14.26
CA SER A 92 -39.72 -7.16 13.49
C SER A 92 -38.35 -7.38 14.16
N PRO A 93 -37.36 -7.79 13.38
CA PRO A 93 -36.02 -8.20 13.91
C PRO A 93 -35.01 -7.09 14.16
N THR A 94 -35.33 -5.81 14.28
CA THR A 94 -34.36 -4.69 14.21
C THR A 94 -33.95 -3.98 15.49
N GLN A 95 -32.88 -3.38 15.47
CA GLN A 95 -32.31 -2.07 15.96
C GLN A 95 -30.91 -2.01 16.51
N ARG A 96 -29.68 -0.93 15.86
CA ARG A 96 -28.32 -0.60 16.39
C ARG A 96 -27.31 0.31 15.61
N VAL A 97 -25.44 1.56 15.51
CA VAL A 97 -24.36 2.69 15.25
C VAL A 97 -23.21 2.99 14.27
N GLY A 98 -19.64 5.30 13.18
CA GLY A 98 -18.39 6.24 12.63
C GLY A 98 -17.05 6.96 12.30
N ALA A 99 -14.45 8.62 11.34
CA ALA A 99 -13.45 9.20 10.43
C ALA A 99 -12.15 10.10 10.75
N PRO A 100 -10.92 11.20 9.84
CA PRO A 100 -9.47 11.19 9.47
C PRO A 100 -8.53 12.38 9.89
N LEU A 101 -7.06 12.52 9.44
CA LEU A 101 -6.12 13.71 9.53
C LEU A 101 -4.86 13.68 8.65
N ASP A 102 -4.10 14.84 8.53
CA ASP A 102 -2.87 15.21 7.80
C ASP A 102 -1.75 15.63 8.78
N GLY A 103 -0.47 15.19 8.58
CA GLY A 103 0.63 15.46 9.52
C GLY A 103 1.76 16.31 8.94
N ARG A 104 2.31 17.26 9.72
CA ARG A 104 3.47 18.10 9.42
C ARG A 104 4.68 17.77 10.30
N LEU A 105 4.95 16.48 10.53
CA LEU A 105 6.02 15.99 11.40
C LEU A 105 7.34 15.79 10.64
N PRO A 106 8.50 15.97 11.27
CA PRO A 106 9.79 15.76 10.65
C PRO A 106 9.97 14.34 10.12
N LYS A 107 10.55 14.17 8.95
CA LYS A 107 10.86 12.85 8.38
C LYS A 107 12.22 12.37 8.88
N VAL A 108 12.31 11.11 9.22
CA VAL A 108 13.50 10.43 9.75
C VAL A 108 13.73 9.11 9.03
N LYS A 109 14.98 8.82 8.71
CA LYS A 109 15.37 7.52 8.14
C LYS A 109 15.40 6.45 9.21
N HIS A 110 14.90 5.26 8.87
CA HIS A 110 15.05 4.07 9.69
C HIS A 110 16.47 3.53 9.63
N LEU A 111 16.94 2.88 10.69
CA LEU A 111 18.24 2.17 10.68
C LEU A 111 18.15 0.88 9.87
N THR A 112 16.98 0.24 9.86
CA THR A 112 16.68 -0.97 9.08
C THR A 112 15.44 -0.75 8.26
N GLN A 113 15.40 -1.29 7.04
CA GLN A 113 14.21 -1.22 6.19
C GLN A 113 13.03 -1.90 6.86
N LYS A 114 11.86 -1.25 6.83
CA LYS A 114 10.60 -1.77 7.40
C LYS A 114 9.78 -2.43 6.32
N GLU A 115 9.58 -3.70 6.45
CA GLU A 115 8.83 -4.55 5.52
C GLU A 115 7.37 -4.66 5.91
N SER A 116 6.52 -4.94 4.93
CA SER A 116 5.14 -5.35 5.15
C SER A 116 5.07 -6.87 5.35
N LEU A 117 3.95 -7.39 5.79
CA LEU A 117 3.67 -8.82 5.78
C LEU A 117 2.87 -9.16 4.52
N GLN A 118 3.04 -10.35 4.01
CA GLN A 118 2.18 -10.90 2.98
C GLN A 118 0.98 -11.56 3.65
N ASP A 119 -0.22 -11.25 3.17
CA ASP A 119 -1.46 -11.78 3.71
C ASP A 119 -1.71 -13.23 3.25
N ALA A 120 -2.46 -13.96 4.04
CA ALA A 120 -3.11 -15.23 3.69
C ALA A 120 -4.52 -15.22 4.31
N PHE A 121 -5.49 -15.76 3.57
CA PHE A 121 -6.91 -15.79 3.98
C PHE A 121 -7.46 -17.21 4.06
N THR A 122 -6.80 -18.18 3.43
CA THR A 122 -7.24 -19.57 3.35
C THR A 122 -6.16 -20.54 3.81
N HIS A 123 -6.58 -21.77 4.10
CA HIS A 123 -5.67 -22.86 4.46
C HIS A 123 -4.72 -23.19 3.31
N GLU A 124 -5.21 -23.23 2.08
CA GLU A 124 -4.44 -23.55 0.89
C GLU A 124 -3.31 -22.55 0.67
N GLU A 125 -3.55 -21.27 0.92
CA GLU A 125 -2.51 -20.23 0.83
C GLU A 125 -1.40 -20.41 1.88
N LEU A 126 -1.76 -20.93 3.06
CA LEU A 126 -0.76 -21.26 4.08
C LEU A 126 0.02 -22.54 3.73
N GLU A 127 -0.64 -23.55 3.16
CA GLU A 127 0.05 -24.75 2.65
C GLU A 127 1.03 -24.37 1.54
N GLU A 128 0.60 -23.49 0.61
CA GLU A 128 1.47 -22.98 -0.44
C GLU A 128 2.67 -22.21 0.13
N TRP A 129 2.47 -21.42 1.19
CA TRP A 129 3.55 -20.74 1.89
C TRP A 129 4.56 -21.72 2.50
N ILE A 130 4.14 -22.77 3.14
CA ILE A 130 5.01 -23.83 3.66
C ILE A 130 5.78 -24.51 2.53
N ASP A 131 5.12 -24.80 1.41
CA ASP A 131 5.75 -25.39 0.22
C ASP A 131 6.76 -24.44 -0.43
N GLN A 132 6.50 -23.15 -0.48
CA GLN A 132 7.44 -22.13 -0.96
C GLN A 132 8.69 -22.08 -0.09
N MET A 133 8.54 -22.08 1.23
CA MET A 133 9.65 -22.12 2.16
C MET A 133 10.46 -23.42 2.02
N THR A 134 9.80 -24.56 1.93
CA THR A 134 10.42 -25.86 1.75
C THR A 134 11.25 -25.90 0.48
N ARG A 135 10.73 -25.42 -0.64
CA ARG A 135 11.44 -25.31 -1.93
C ARG A 135 12.65 -24.37 -1.83
N ALA A 136 12.49 -23.22 -1.16
CA ALA A 136 13.57 -22.26 -0.96
C ALA A 136 14.74 -22.80 -0.13
N LEU A 137 14.47 -23.77 0.75
CA LEU A 137 15.46 -24.45 1.61
C LEU A 137 16.00 -25.77 1.04
N GLY A 138 15.78 -26.07 -0.25
CA GLY A 138 16.36 -27.23 -0.92
C GLY A 138 15.40 -28.40 -1.19
N GLY A 139 14.12 -28.26 -0.89
CA GLY A 139 13.06 -29.20 -1.30
C GLY A 139 12.81 -30.39 -0.36
N ASP A 140 13.58 -30.58 0.68
CA ASP A 140 13.34 -31.62 1.69
C ASP A 140 12.14 -31.22 2.57
N LYS A 141 11.17 -32.10 2.76
CA LYS A 141 10.06 -31.86 3.68
C LYS A 141 10.56 -31.57 5.08
N ARG A 142 10.41 -30.34 5.52
CA ARG A 142 10.78 -29.89 6.87
C ARG A 142 9.54 -29.50 7.66
N SER A 143 9.56 -29.79 8.93
CA SER A 143 8.64 -29.20 9.89
C SER A 143 9.22 -27.86 10.34
N PHE A 144 8.39 -26.83 10.44
CA PHE A 144 8.76 -25.53 10.94
C PHE A 144 8.08 -25.30 12.29
N ASP A 145 8.85 -24.91 13.29
CA ASP A 145 8.27 -24.32 14.47
C ASP A 145 7.78 -22.91 14.12
N ILE A 146 6.51 -22.65 14.35
CA ILE A 146 5.83 -21.41 13.99
C ILE A 146 5.44 -20.66 15.28
N CYS A 147 5.95 -19.45 15.42
CA CYS A 147 5.52 -18.50 16.43
C CYS A 147 4.25 -17.79 15.92
N CYS A 148 3.15 -17.97 16.64
CA CYS A 148 1.86 -17.34 16.38
C CYS A 148 1.70 -16.12 17.28
N GLU A 149 1.51 -14.95 16.73
CA GLU A 149 1.34 -13.67 17.44
C GLU A 149 0.02 -13.02 17.03
N LEU A 150 -0.59 -12.22 17.91
CA LEU A 150 -1.79 -11.45 17.53
C LEU A 150 -1.42 -10.39 16.49
N LYS A 151 -2.18 -10.30 15.41
CA LYS A 151 -2.10 -9.20 14.47
C LYS A 151 -2.96 -8.05 14.97
N ILE A 152 -2.34 -7.16 15.73
CA ILE A 152 -3.00 -6.01 16.34
C ILE A 152 -3.35 -5.00 15.24
N ASP A 153 -4.56 -4.50 15.21
CA ASP A 153 -4.99 -3.46 14.28
C ASP A 153 -4.71 -2.08 14.87
N GLY A 154 -3.55 -1.54 14.53
CA GLY A 154 -3.03 -0.30 15.07
C GLY A 154 -2.16 0.46 14.08
N LEU A 155 -1.22 1.23 14.60
CA LEU A 155 -0.20 1.96 13.84
C LEU A 155 1.18 1.39 14.16
N ASN A 156 1.90 0.94 13.12
CA ASN A 156 3.27 0.46 13.29
C ASN A 156 4.21 1.61 13.66
N ILE A 157 4.94 1.44 14.77
CA ILE A 157 5.95 2.36 15.27
C ILE A 157 7.26 1.62 15.51
N THR A 158 8.33 2.24 15.10
CA THR A 158 9.70 1.83 15.38
C THR A 158 10.26 2.68 16.50
N LEU A 159 10.70 2.06 17.57
CA LEU A 159 11.33 2.68 18.74
C LEU A 159 12.84 2.55 18.63
N LEU A 160 13.56 3.62 18.84
CA LEU A 160 15.01 3.64 18.94
C LEU A 160 15.40 3.90 20.39
N TYR A 161 16.08 2.91 20.98
CA TYR A 161 16.66 3.03 22.31
C TYR A 161 18.18 3.05 22.20
N GLU A 162 18.84 3.97 22.90
CA GLU A 162 20.28 4.05 23.01
C GLU A 162 20.77 3.65 24.38
N ARG A 163 21.91 2.96 24.42
CA ARG A 163 22.54 2.57 25.66
C ARG A 163 23.06 3.80 26.40
N ILE A 164 22.71 3.94 27.66
CA ILE A 164 23.19 5.01 28.53
C ILE A 164 24.63 4.70 28.94
N ALA A 165 25.55 5.64 28.69
CA ALA A 165 26.99 5.44 28.87
C ALA A 165 27.46 5.41 30.35
N GLU A 166 26.59 5.43 31.32
CA GLU A 166 26.96 5.52 32.71
C GLU A 166 27.08 4.16 33.42
N GLN A 167 28.20 4.01 34.10
CA GLN A 167 28.59 2.97 35.07
C GLN A 167 29.13 1.66 34.51
N GLN A 168 30.44 1.60 34.42
CA GLN A 168 31.26 0.41 34.11
C GLN A 168 31.09 -0.79 35.08
N GLU A 169 30.24 -0.70 36.10
CA GLU A 169 30.12 -1.72 37.16
C GLU A 169 28.77 -2.45 37.24
N LEU A 170 27.81 -2.17 36.36
CA LEU A 170 26.51 -2.86 36.35
C LEU A 170 26.54 -4.08 35.46
N PRO A 171 26.03 -5.27 35.92
CA PRO A 171 26.00 -6.50 35.11
C PRO A 171 24.99 -6.48 33.96
N ALA A 172 24.26 -5.38 33.75
CA ALA A 172 23.23 -5.24 32.72
C ALA A 172 23.23 -3.84 32.12
N ALA A 173 23.08 -3.74 30.79
CA ALA A 173 22.98 -2.48 30.05
C ALA A 173 21.67 -1.76 30.33
N ARG A 174 21.72 -0.47 30.48
CA ARG A 174 20.55 0.40 30.59
C ARG A 174 20.34 1.17 29.31
N TYR A 175 19.09 1.24 28.83
CA TYR A 175 18.70 1.90 27.60
C TYR A 175 17.70 3.03 27.85
N SER A 176 17.74 4.07 27.04
CA SER A 176 16.79 5.20 27.03
C SER A 176 16.17 5.38 25.67
N LEU A 177 14.86 5.65 25.62
CA LEU A 177 14.15 5.96 24.38
C LEU A 177 14.59 7.32 23.84
N VAL A 178 15.25 7.30 22.69
CA VAL A 178 15.70 8.53 22.01
C VAL A 178 14.74 8.95 20.91
N ARG A 179 14.12 7.98 20.22
CA ARG A 179 13.24 8.28 19.09
C ARG A 179 12.15 7.25 18.88
N ALA A 180 11.00 7.71 18.34
CA ALA A 180 9.93 6.88 17.86
C ALA A 180 9.49 7.36 16.48
N VAL A 181 9.41 6.45 15.49
CA VAL A 181 9.21 6.76 14.07
C VAL A 181 8.09 5.92 13.49
N THR A 182 7.17 6.50 12.72
CA THR A 182 6.15 5.76 11.99
C THR A 182 6.80 4.93 10.89
N ARG A 183 6.19 3.84 10.42
CA ARG A 183 6.72 3.03 9.33
C ARG A 183 7.00 3.84 8.05
N GLY A 184 6.19 4.85 7.75
CA GLY A 184 6.28 5.64 6.55
C GLY A 184 6.30 4.79 5.27
N ASN A 185 7.28 5.01 4.39
CA ASN A 185 7.50 4.24 3.16
C ASN A 185 8.41 3.00 3.35
N GLY A 186 8.79 2.71 4.59
CA GLY A 186 9.68 1.60 4.96
C GLY A 186 11.15 2.01 5.08
N THR A 187 11.57 3.11 4.44
CA THR A 187 12.92 3.68 4.51
C THR A 187 12.94 4.93 5.39
N GLU A 188 11.89 5.73 5.32
CA GLU A 188 11.70 6.96 6.07
C GLU A 188 10.29 7.00 6.68
N GLY A 189 10.17 7.52 7.89
CA GLY A 189 8.92 7.72 8.59
C GLY A 189 8.84 9.08 9.26
N GLU A 190 7.74 9.39 9.91
CA GLU A 190 7.53 10.62 10.68
C GLU A 190 8.02 10.45 12.11
N ASP A 191 8.73 11.41 12.64
CA ASP A 191 9.13 11.47 14.05
C ASP A 191 7.92 11.80 14.93
N VAL A 192 7.52 10.85 15.71
CA VAL A 192 6.36 10.92 16.62
C VAL A 192 6.76 10.73 18.08
N THR A 193 8.04 10.96 18.38
CA THR A 193 8.63 10.74 19.71
C THR A 193 7.87 11.45 20.82
N HIS A 194 7.42 12.66 20.56
CA HIS A 194 6.67 13.47 21.53
C HIS A 194 5.35 12.82 21.95
N SER A 195 4.61 12.23 21.03
CA SER A 195 3.35 11.52 21.32
C SER A 195 3.60 10.16 21.94
N ILE A 196 4.60 9.41 21.44
CA ILE A 196 4.91 8.06 21.93
C ILE A 196 5.40 8.09 23.39
N ARG A 197 6.12 9.11 23.77
CA ARG A 197 6.56 9.30 25.18
C ARG A 197 5.41 9.44 26.18
N THR A 198 4.21 9.75 25.72
CA THR A 198 3.02 9.84 26.57
C THR A 198 2.37 8.50 26.87
N ILE A 199 2.75 7.44 26.18
CA ILE A 199 2.21 6.09 26.39
C ILE A 199 2.73 5.51 27.70
N SER A 200 1.88 5.45 28.71
CA SER A 200 2.23 5.04 30.07
C SER A 200 2.73 3.60 30.19
N THR A 201 2.33 2.73 29.27
CA THR A 201 2.76 1.31 29.24
C THR A 201 4.14 1.12 28.61
N LEU A 202 4.71 2.14 27.98
CA LEU A 202 6.00 2.09 27.32
C LEU A 202 7.10 2.65 28.24
N PRO A 203 8.16 1.87 28.56
CA PRO A 203 9.25 2.38 29.36
C PRO A 203 10.09 3.41 28.60
N LEU A 204 10.27 4.60 29.14
CA LEU A 204 11.18 5.61 28.57
C LEU A 204 12.65 5.22 28.82
N SER A 205 12.90 4.38 29.80
CA SER A 205 14.20 3.74 30.02
C SER A 205 13.98 2.38 30.66
N PHE A 206 14.86 1.42 30.38
CA PHE A 206 14.80 0.09 30.96
C PHE A 206 16.21 -0.50 31.14
N THR A 207 16.32 -1.51 31.99
CA THR A 207 17.52 -2.33 32.13
C THR A 207 17.33 -3.62 31.34
N ALA A 208 18.22 -3.93 30.44
CA ALA A 208 18.17 -5.12 29.62
C ALA A 208 18.19 -6.38 30.48
N ALA A 209 17.33 -7.33 30.16
CA ALA A 209 17.35 -8.63 30.81
C ALA A 209 18.66 -9.36 30.53
N PRO A 210 19.21 -10.13 31.48
CA PRO A 210 20.41 -10.92 31.26
C PRO A 210 20.21 -11.90 30.10
N VAL A 211 21.20 -11.99 29.22
CA VAL A 211 21.26 -13.04 28.20
C VAL A 211 22.00 -14.26 28.79
N SER A 212 21.63 -15.46 28.37
CA SER A 212 22.21 -16.69 28.90
C SER A 212 23.72 -16.70 28.61
N ALA A 213 24.52 -16.80 29.68
CA ALA A 213 25.99 -16.68 29.69
C ALA A 213 26.76 -17.79 28.95
N LYS A 214 26.24 -18.38 27.88
CA LYS A 214 26.85 -19.52 27.18
C LYS A 214 27.66 -19.16 25.92
N ARG A 215 27.77 -17.92 25.52
CA ARG A 215 28.69 -17.53 24.45
C ARG A 215 29.73 -16.55 24.98
N LYS A 216 30.91 -17.06 25.25
CA LYS A 216 32.15 -16.29 25.15
C LYS A 216 32.50 -16.28 23.66
N ASN A 217 32.75 -15.11 23.07
CA ASN A 217 33.37 -15.04 21.77
C ASN A 217 34.74 -15.77 21.84
N GLU A 218 35.31 -16.19 20.70
CA GLU A 218 36.59 -16.92 20.65
C GLU A 218 37.73 -16.14 21.37
N ALA A 219 37.56 -14.83 21.58
CA ALA A 219 38.50 -13.98 22.33
C ALA A 219 38.28 -13.98 23.85
N GLY A 220 37.29 -14.72 24.37
CA GLY A 220 37.01 -14.81 25.83
C GLY A 220 36.38 -13.57 26.45
N LYS A 221 35.98 -12.57 25.65
CA LYS A 221 35.28 -11.38 26.12
C LYS A 221 33.78 -11.65 26.22
N ALA A 222 33.15 -11.18 27.28
CA ALA A 222 31.69 -11.16 27.40
C ALA A 222 31.12 -10.35 26.24
N ASP A 223 30.07 -10.86 25.54
CA ASP A 223 29.39 -10.14 24.47
C ASP A 223 28.92 -8.79 24.99
N GLU A 224 29.32 -7.73 24.32
CA GLU A 224 28.96 -6.37 24.71
C GLU A 224 27.52 -6.10 24.24
N TYR A 225 26.68 -5.66 25.15
CA TYR A 225 25.33 -5.24 24.82
C TYR A 225 25.34 -4.20 23.69
N PRO A 226 24.48 -4.30 22.66
CA PRO A 226 24.45 -3.37 21.54
C PRO A 226 24.27 -1.93 22.00
N THR A 227 24.89 -0.98 21.33
CA THR A 227 24.79 0.45 21.65
C THR A 227 23.40 1.01 21.34
N VAL A 228 22.69 0.40 20.39
CA VAL A 228 21.38 0.83 19.90
C VAL A 228 20.48 -0.39 19.73
N LEU A 229 19.23 -0.24 20.12
CA LEU A 229 18.15 -1.20 19.88
C LEU A 229 17.07 -0.55 19.03
N GLU A 230 16.73 -1.17 17.91
CA GLU A 230 15.58 -0.79 17.09
C GLU A 230 14.44 -1.81 17.30
N ILE A 231 13.40 -1.38 18.00
CA ILE A 231 12.27 -2.23 18.42
C ILE A 231 11.04 -1.85 17.64
N GLY A 232 10.43 -2.80 16.95
CA GLY A 232 9.17 -2.61 16.26
C GLY A 232 7.97 -3.05 17.08
N GLY A 233 6.88 -2.29 16.99
CA GLY A 233 5.64 -2.60 17.69
C GLY A 233 4.43 -1.93 17.06
N GLU A 234 3.27 -2.20 17.58
CA GLU A 234 1.99 -1.63 17.18
C GLU A 234 1.40 -0.77 18.27
N VAL A 235 1.18 0.50 17.98
CA VAL A 235 0.41 1.41 18.82
C VAL A 235 -1.06 1.25 18.51
N TYR A 236 -1.88 1.07 19.52
CA TYR A 236 -3.31 0.87 19.39
C TYR A 236 -4.09 1.66 20.42
N MET A 237 -5.34 1.89 20.13
CA MET A 237 -6.30 2.48 21.07
C MET A 237 -7.27 1.38 21.58
N PRO A 238 -7.45 1.21 22.88
CA PRO A 238 -8.49 0.33 23.42
C PRO A 238 -9.88 0.78 22.96
N LYS A 239 -10.79 -0.19 22.75
CA LYS A 239 -12.19 0.09 22.34
C LYS A 239 -12.90 1.08 23.28
N ALA A 240 -12.73 0.92 24.57
CA ALA A 240 -13.31 1.81 25.57
C ALA A 240 -12.73 3.24 25.50
N ALA A 241 -11.44 3.38 25.12
CA ALA A 241 -10.81 4.67 24.96
C ALA A 241 -11.35 5.38 23.70
N LEU A 242 -11.59 4.66 22.60
CA LEU A 242 -12.26 5.20 21.41
C LEU A 242 -13.65 5.74 21.72
N GLU A 243 -14.42 4.98 22.47
CA GLU A 243 -15.76 5.41 22.91
C GLU A 243 -15.69 6.70 23.74
N ALA A 244 -14.71 6.78 24.64
CA ALA A 244 -14.52 7.96 25.48
C ALA A 244 -14.11 9.18 24.65
N VAL A 245 -13.19 9.03 23.70
CA VAL A 245 -12.77 10.10 22.78
C VAL A 245 -13.92 10.58 21.93
N ASN A 246 -14.67 9.67 21.31
CA ASN A 246 -15.79 9.99 20.42
C ASN A 246 -16.97 10.68 21.14
N LYS A 247 -17.11 10.51 22.44
CA LYS A 247 -18.14 11.21 23.25
C LYS A 247 -17.92 12.73 23.30
N HIS A 248 -16.67 13.16 23.11
CA HIS A 248 -16.28 14.58 23.20
C HIS A 248 -16.09 15.24 21.84
N LEU A 249 -16.21 14.48 20.74
CA LEU A 249 -16.08 14.97 19.38
C LEU A 249 -17.46 15.21 18.75
N LYS A 250 -17.54 16.16 17.84
CA LYS A 250 -18.72 16.35 16.99
C LYS A 250 -18.90 15.15 16.08
N ASP A 251 -20.06 14.91 15.58
CA ASP A 251 -20.37 13.72 14.77
C ASP A 251 -19.47 13.61 13.54
N ASP A 252 -19.15 14.71 12.89
CA ASP A 252 -18.27 14.77 11.71
C ASP A 252 -16.78 14.55 12.05
N ASP A 253 -16.38 14.73 13.30
CA ASP A 253 -15.00 14.60 13.76
C ASP A 253 -14.73 13.26 14.46
N LYS A 254 -15.72 12.41 14.61
CA LYS A 254 -15.59 11.10 15.29
C LYS A 254 -14.73 10.13 14.50
N PHE A 255 -13.84 9.46 15.19
CA PHE A 255 -13.03 8.37 14.61
C PHE A 255 -13.88 7.14 14.33
N ALA A 256 -13.70 6.59 13.15
CA ALA A 256 -14.46 5.43 12.68
C ALA A 256 -14.05 4.12 13.39
N ASN A 257 -12.79 3.96 13.74
CA ASN A 257 -12.25 2.76 14.37
C ASN A 257 -11.03 3.07 15.25
N PRO A 258 -10.62 2.13 16.14
CA PRO A 258 -9.47 2.31 17.04
C PRO A 258 -8.15 2.57 16.31
N ARG A 259 -7.93 1.98 15.12
CA ARG A 259 -6.71 2.19 14.32
C ARG A 259 -6.59 3.62 13.82
N ASN A 260 -7.66 4.17 13.25
CA ASN A 260 -7.70 5.56 12.78
C ASN A 260 -7.54 6.54 13.93
N ALA A 261 -8.15 6.25 15.08
CA ALA A 261 -8.00 7.04 16.28
C ALA A 261 -6.58 7.01 16.83
N ALA A 262 -5.93 5.86 16.83
CA ALA A 262 -4.52 5.73 17.24
C ALA A 262 -3.61 6.50 16.27
N ALA A 263 -3.76 6.31 14.94
CA ALA A 263 -2.97 6.98 13.93
C ALA A 263 -3.13 8.50 13.97
N GLY A 264 -4.36 9.00 14.07
CA GLY A 264 -4.67 10.42 14.21
C GLY A 264 -4.16 11.03 15.50
N THR A 265 -4.15 10.27 16.58
CA THR A 265 -3.65 10.72 17.89
C THR A 265 -2.12 10.78 17.93
N VAL A 266 -1.42 9.78 17.40
CA VAL A 266 0.04 9.74 17.35
C VAL A 266 0.61 10.92 16.54
N ARG A 267 -0.10 11.37 15.51
CA ARG A 267 0.28 12.49 14.64
C ARG A 267 -0.13 13.87 15.15
N GLN A 268 -0.69 13.98 16.35
CA GLN A 268 -0.97 15.30 16.97
C GLN A 268 0.33 16.02 17.31
N LEU A 269 0.38 17.31 17.03
CA LEU A 269 1.55 18.15 17.35
C LEU A 269 1.64 18.42 18.85
N ASP A 270 0.51 18.48 19.53
CA ASP A 270 0.44 18.67 20.98
C ASP A 270 0.44 17.31 21.71
N PRO A 271 1.49 16.96 22.44
CA PRO A 271 1.58 15.72 23.21
C PRO A 271 0.50 15.61 24.28
N ALA A 272 -0.06 16.70 24.78
CA ALA A 272 -1.13 16.69 25.75
C ALA A 272 -2.42 16.03 25.21
N VAL A 273 -2.68 16.20 23.91
CA VAL A 273 -3.79 15.53 23.23
C VAL A 273 -3.54 14.02 23.18
N ALA A 274 -2.32 13.59 22.86
CA ALA A 274 -1.94 12.18 22.83
C ALA A 274 -2.06 11.57 24.25
N ALA A 275 -1.59 12.26 25.28
CA ALA A 275 -1.66 11.85 26.67
C ALA A 275 -3.10 11.64 27.16
N SER A 276 -4.04 12.40 26.67
CA SER A 276 -5.46 12.33 27.07
C SER A 276 -6.23 11.15 26.49
N ARG A 277 -5.65 10.40 25.51
CA ARG A 277 -6.39 9.43 24.68
C ARG A 277 -6.08 7.95 24.95
N ASP A 278 -5.41 7.61 26.04
CA ASP A 278 -5.09 6.22 26.49
C ASP A 278 -4.56 5.34 25.33
N LEU A 279 -3.51 5.79 24.65
CA LEU A 279 -2.80 4.98 23.70
C LEU A 279 -1.98 3.92 24.42
N ARG A 280 -1.89 2.74 23.81
CA ARG A 280 -1.07 1.62 24.31
C ARG A 280 -0.25 1.03 23.18
N MET A 281 0.78 0.27 23.51
CA MET A 281 1.67 -0.36 22.55
C MET A 281 2.02 -1.78 22.95
N TYR A 282 2.14 -2.66 21.95
CA TYR A 282 2.80 -3.95 22.07
C TYR A 282 3.94 -4.06 21.06
N CYS A 283 5.10 -4.50 21.53
CA CYS A 283 6.30 -4.73 20.74
C CYS A 283 6.38 -6.19 20.30
N TYR A 284 6.86 -6.44 19.10
CA TYR A 284 6.89 -7.77 18.49
C TYR A 284 8.15 -8.07 17.66
N SER A 285 9.07 -7.13 17.52
CA SER A 285 10.32 -7.32 16.78
C SER A 285 11.47 -6.53 17.39
N LEU A 286 12.67 -7.09 17.28
CA LEU A 286 13.95 -6.47 17.56
C LEU A 286 14.82 -6.58 16.31
N ASP A 287 15.60 -5.58 15.99
CA ASP A 287 16.48 -5.59 14.82
C ASP A 287 17.49 -6.74 14.85
N ALA A 288 17.90 -7.17 13.66
CA ALA A 288 18.72 -8.35 13.50
C ALA A 288 20.10 -8.22 14.19
N ARG A 289 20.72 -7.01 14.15
CA ARG A 289 22.04 -6.75 14.75
C ARG A 289 21.96 -6.86 16.26
N ALA A 290 20.95 -6.26 16.87
CA ALA A 290 20.72 -6.37 18.31
C ALA A 290 20.40 -7.80 18.72
N THR A 291 19.58 -8.50 17.94
CA THR A 291 19.21 -9.89 18.19
C THR A 291 20.44 -10.81 18.15
N ASP A 292 21.31 -10.63 17.17
CA ASP A 292 22.52 -11.43 17.00
C ASP A 292 23.55 -11.11 18.09
N ALA A 293 23.73 -9.84 18.47
CA ALA A 293 24.59 -9.42 19.57
C ALA A 293 24.13 -9.98 20.93
N LEU A 294 22.82 -10.09 21.13
CA LEU A 294 22.22 -10.69 22.32
C LEU A 294 22.20 -12.23 22.28
N GLY A 295 22.59 -12.84 21.16
CA GLY A 295 22.61 -14.30 21.00
C GLY A 295 21.21 -14.95 21.03
N LEU A 296 20.17 -14.22 20.65
CA LEU A 296 18.79 -14.71 20.61
C LEU A 296 18.56 -15.48 19.31
N SER A 297 18.28 -16.78 19.41
CA SER A 297 18.22 -17.72 18.28
C SER A 297 16.81 -18.00 17.76
N THR A 298 15.78 -17.61 18.50
CA THR A 298 14.38 -17.83 18.12
C THR A 298 13.53 -16.57 18.29
N GLN A 299 12.41 -16.52 17.59
CA GLN A 299 11.41 -15.45 17.74
C GLN A 299 10.85 -15.43 19.16
N GLU A 300 10.62 -16.60 19.73
CA GLU A 300 10.18 -16.73 21.12
C GLU A 300 11.17 -16.11 22.11
N GLU A 301 12.48 -16.37 21.93
CA GLU A 301 13.51 -15.78 22.78
C GLU A 301 13.52 -14.25 22.69
N ILE A 302 13.32 -13.69 21.50
CA ILE A 302 13.19 -12.23 21.31
C ILE A 302 12.02 -11.67 22.12
N LEU A 303 10.84 -12.26 21.98
CA LEU A 303 9.65 -11.82 22.69
C LEU A 303 9.82 -11.92 24.20
N ARG A 304 10.37 -13.04 24.68
CA ARG A 304 10.64 -13.26 26.11
C ARG A 304 11.71 -12.32 26.67
N TRP A 305 12.77 -12.07 25.89
CA TRP A 305 13.81 -11.12 26.30
C TRP A 305 13.24 -9.71 26.44
N MET A 306 12.41 -9.27 25.49
CA MET A 306 11.70 -8.00 25.59
C MET A 306 10.79 -7.93 26.81
N GLN A 307 9.99 -8.97 27.07
CA GLN A 307 9.15 -9.05 28.28
C GLN A 307 9.97 -8.96 29.57
N ASN A 308 11.04 -9.72 29.64
CA ASN A 308 11.92 -9.76 30.81
C ASN A 308 12.67 -8.44 31.02
N SER A 309 12.84 -7.65 29.94
CA SER A 309 13.41 -6.29 29.98
C SER A 309 12.36 -5.22 30.30
N GLY A 310 11.10 -5.61 30.53
CA GLY A 310 10.02 -4.67 30.85
C GLY A 310 9.41 -3.97 29.63
N ILE A 311 9.75 -4.41 28.41
CA ILE A 311 9.15 -3.92 27.15
C ILE A 311 7.78 -4.59 26.97
N PRO A 312 6.71 -3.85 26.66
CA PRO A 312 5.38 -4.39 26.52
C PRO A 312 5.27 -5.33 25.32
N VAL A 313 5.15 -6.62 25.56
CA VAL A 313 4.87 -7.67 24.58
C VAL A 313 3.56 -8.32 24.95
N HIS A 314 2.70 -8.59 23.96
CA HIS A 314 1.45 -9.29 24.23
C HIS A 314 1.73 -10.72 24.73
N PRO A 315 1.17 -11.14 25.88
CA PRO A 315 1.51 -12.44 26.47
C PRO A 315 0.98 -13.65 25.72
N GLY A 316 0.06 -13.44 24.78
CA GLY A 316 -0.68 -14.50 24.08
C GLY A 316 0.03 -15.05 22.84
N PHE A 317 1.36 -14.91 22.68
CA PHE A 317 2.09 -15.59 21.64
C PHE A 317 2.30 -17.07 21.99
N THR A 318 2.33 -17.92 20.97
CA THR A 318 2.45 -19.38 21.15
C THR A 318 3.31 -19.94 20.04
N VAL A 319 4.27 -20.84 20.39
CA VAL A 319 5.05 -21.58 19.41
C VAL A 319 4.45 -22.96 19.21
N VAL A 320 4.25 -23.35 17.96
CA VAL A 320 3.70 -24.65 17.55
C VAL A 320 4.58 -25.29 16.48
N ASP A 321 4.56 -26.61 16.41
CA ASP A 321 5.43 -27.44 15.55
C ASP A 321 4.82 -27.78 14.17
N SER A 322 3.65 -27.26 13.85
CA SER A 322 2.94 -27.60 12.62
C SER A 322 1.91 -26.54 12.23
N LEU A 323 1.65 -26.43 10.92
CA LEU A 323 0.60 -25.56 10.36
C LEU A 323 -0.78 -25.87 10.98
N LYS A 324 -1.14 -27.14 11.10
CA LYS A 324 -2.41 -27.56 11.71
C LYS A 324 -2.61 -27.03 13.13
N LYS A 325 -1.53 -26.97 13.93
CA LYS A 325 -1.58 -26.39 15.27
C LYS A 325 -1.66 -24.87 15.23
N ALA A 326 -0.97 -24.24 14.25
CA ALA A 326 -1.08 -22.80 14.05
C ALA A 326 -2.51 -22.37 13.68
N GLU A 327 -3.21 -23.15 12.88
CA GLU A 327 -4.63 -22.96 12.57
C GLU A 327 -5.53 -23.12 13.79
N ALA A 328 -5.28 -24.10 14.63
CA ALA A 328 -6.04 -24.25 15.87
C ALA A 328 -5.84 -23.03 16.79
N VAL A 329 -4.65 -22.43 16.80
CA VAL A 329 -4.39 -21.16 17.51
C VAL A 329 -5.20 -20.02 16.88
N TYR A 330 -5.20 -19.92 15.54
CA TYR A 330 -5.98 -18.92 14.81
C TYR A 330 -7.48 -19.04 15.10
N GLU A 331 -8.06 -20.22 15.02
CA GLU A 331 -9.48 -20.47 15.33
C GLU A 331 -9.84 -20.06 16.76
N ASN A 332 -8.96 -20.40 17.71
CA ASN A 332 -9.15 -20.02 19.11
C ASN A 332 -9.11 -18.51 19.31
N ILE A 333 -8.20 -17.82 18.62
CA ILE A 333 -8.08 -16.36 18.66
C ILE A 333 -9.30 -15.72 17.98
N ALA A 334 -9.75 -16.23 16.82
CA ALA A 334 -10.93 -15.78 16.12
C ALA A 334 -12.19 -15.86 17.01
N ALA A 335 -12.37 -16.96 17.71
CA ALA A 335 -13.48 -17.14 18.65
C ALA A 335 -13.45 -16.18 19.86
N GLN A 336 -12.28 -15.67 20.19
CA GLN A 336 -12.08 -14.74 21.31
C GLN A 336 -11.98 -13.27 20.88
N ARG A 337 -11.88 -12.97 19.57
CA ARG A 337 -11.70 -11.63 18.99
C ARG A 337 -12.63 -10.57 19.58
N ALA A 338 -13.90 -10.89 19.68
CA ALA A 338 -14.91 -9.98 20.23
C ALA A 338 -14.70 -9.60 21.70
N LYS A 339 -13.99 -10.42 22.46
CA LYS A 339 -13.74 -10.22 23.91
C LYS A 339 -12.48 -9.41 24.17
N LEU A 340 -11.64 -9.19 23.15
CA LEU A 340 -10.43 -8.41 23.30
C LEU A 340 -10.76 -6.93 23.50
N ALA A 341 -10.01 -6.29 24.37
CA ALA A 341 -10.14 -4.86 24.65
C ALA A 341 -9.67 -3.97 23.48
N PHE A 342 -9.07 -4.56 22.45
CA PHE A 342 -8.55 -3.92 21.23
C PHE A 342 -8.87 -4.76 20.01
N ASP A 343 -8.74 -4.19 18.83
CA ASP A 343 -9.01 -4.87 17.56
C ASP A 343 -7.78 -5.62 17.05
N ILE A 344 -8.05 -6.73 16.40
CA ILE A 344 -7.09 -7.57 15.69
C ILE A 344 -7.68 -7.93 14.33
N ASP A 345 -6.87 -7.95 13.29
CA ASP A 345 -7.29 -8.32 11.92
C ASP A 345 -6.81 -9.72 11.50
N GLY A 346 -6.09 -10.42 12.38
CA GLY A 346 -5.61 -11.78 12.13
C GLY A 346 -4.60 -12.28 13.15
N VAL A 347 -3.80 -13.22 12.72
CA VAL A 347 -2.66 -13.82 13.45
C VAL A 347 -1.42 -13.71 12.58
N VAL A 348 -0.30 -13.27 13.13
CA VAL A 348 0.99 -13.27 12.44
C VAL A 348 1.69 -14.60 12.72
N LEU A 349 1.95 -15.34 11.66
CA LEU A 349 2.68 -16.60 11.69
C LEU A 349 4.14 -16.31 11.30
N LYS A 350 5.10 -16.64 12.15
CA LYS A 350 6.54 -16.45 11.91
C LYS A 350 7.28 -17.77 12.11
N VAL A 351 8.19 -18.11 11.22
CA VAL A 351 9.13 -19.21 11.47
C VAL A 351 9.90 -18.86 12.76
N ASN A 352 9.91 -19.76 13.75
CA ASN A 352 10.48 -19.47 15.07
C ASN A 352 12.00 -19.39 15.05
N ASP A 353 12.66 -20.25 14.26
CA ASP A 353 14.11 -20.30 14.13
C ASP A 353 14.67 -19.13 13.33
N ARG A 354 15.56 -18.36 13.92
CA ARG A 354 16.17 -17.17 13.33
C ARG A 354 17.14 -17.49 12.20
N GLN A 355 17.81 -18.65 12.24
CA GLN A 355 18.68 -19.05 11.16
C GLN A 355 17.87 -19.36 9.90
N LEU A 356 16.75 -20.07 10.05
CA LEU A 356 15.82 -20.31 8.95
C LEU A 356 15.21 -19.01 8.41
N GLN A 357 14.91 -18.04 9.27
CA GLN A 357 14.45 -16.71 8.83
C GLN A 357 15.49 -16.03 7.92
N ARG A 358 16.77 -16.07 8.29
CA ARG A 358 17.89 -15.55 7.48
C ARG A 358 18.03 -16.28 6.15
N ASP A 359 17.94 -17.60 6.17
CA ASP A 359 18.10 -18.45 4.98
C ASP A 359 16.96 -18.23 3.98
N LEU A 360 15.74 -18.04 4.46
CA LEU A 360 14.56 -17.72 3.65
C LEU A 360 14.60 -16.29 3.11
N GLY A 361 15.14 -15.35 3.90
CA GLY A 361 15.25 -13.96 3.53
C GLY A 361 13.91 -13.27 3.26
N SER A 362 13.98 -12.15 2.54
CA SER A 362 12.83 -11.32 2.20
C SER A 362 12.69 -11.14 0.68
N THR A 363 11.52 -10.77 0.24
CA THR A 363 11.26 -10.18 -1.08
C THR A 363 11.48 -8.67 -0.99
N ALA A 364 11.29 -7.92 -2.08
CA ALA A 364 11.30 -6.46 -2.07
C ALA A 364 10.24 -5.83 -1.13
N LYS A 365 9.23 -6.59 -0.73
CA LYS A 365 8.07 -6.07 0.02
C LYS A 365 7.83 -6.74 1.37
N ALA A 366 8.20 -8.01 1.52
CA ALA A 366 7.81 -8.80 2.69
C ALA A 366 8.78 -9.95 2.98
N PRO A 367 8.96 -10.36 4.25
CA PRO A 367 9.73 -11.51 4.63
C PRO A 367 9.05 -12.80 4.12
N ARG A 368 9.85 -13.76 3.63
CA ARG A 368 9.34 -15.06 3.19
C ARG A 368 8.97 -15.98 4.36
N TRP A 369 9.54 -15.74 5.50
CA TRP A 369 9.41 -16.54 6.73
C TRP A 369 8.24 -16.11 7.62
N ALA A 370 7.44 -15.12 7.20
CA ALA A 370 6.27 -14.65 7.93
C ALA A 370 5.04 -14.49 7.04
N ARG A 371 3.87 -14.70 7.60
CA ARG A 371 2.55 -14.48 6.98
C ARG A 371 1.60 -13.83 7.96
N ALA A 372 0.78 -12.93 7.46
CA ALA A 372 -0.39 -12.43 8.17
C ALA A 372 -1.61 -13.27 7.79
N TYR A 373 -2.01 -14.19 8.65
CA TYR A 373 -3.23 -14.97 8.48
C TYR A 373 -4.42 -14.15 8.96
N LYS A 374 -5.09 -13.52 8.02
CA LYS A 374 -6.18 -12.58 8.29
C LYS A 374 -7.52 -13.26 8.52
N PHE A 375 -8.34 -12.65 9.37
CA PHE A 375 -9.73 -13.04 9.50
C PHE A 375 -10.50 -12.71 8.22
N PRO A 376 -11.58 -13.45 7.90
CA PRO A 376 -12.46 -13.10 6.80
C PRO A 376 -12.89 -11.63 6.91
N ALA A 377 -12.87 -10.92 5.78
CA ALA A 377 -13.24 -9.52 5.72
C ALA A 377 -14.67 -9.29 6.23
N GLU A 378 -14.93 -8.17 6.85
CA GLU A 378 -16.27 -7.77 7.21
C GLU A 378 -17.13 -7.62 5.96
N GLU A 379 -18.33 -8.18 5.99
CA GLU A 379 -19.31 -8.09 4.91
C GLU A 379 -20.50 -7.26 5.37
N LYS A 380 -21.04 -6.46 4.48
CA LYS A 380 -22.25 -5.65 4.70
C LYS A 380 -23.15 -5.71 3.47
N THR A 381 -24.41 -5.41 3.65
CA THR A 381 -25.34 -5.25 2.53
C THR A 381 -25.41 -3.80 2.11
N ALA A 382 -25.54 -3.58 0.78
CA ALA A 382 -25.77 -2.30 0.16
C ALA A 382 -26.70 -2.46 -1.04
N GLN A 383 -27.42 -1.41 -1.42
CA GLN A 383 -28.23 -1.40 -2.63
C GLN A 383 -27.44 -0.82 -3.78
N VAL A 384 -27.49 -1.45 -4.96
CA VAL A 384 -26.90 -0.92 -6.21
C VAL A 384 -27.80 0.18 -6.76
N LEU A 385 -27.36 1.42 -6.67
CA LEU A 385 -28.08 2.57 -7.18
C LEU A 385 -27.87 2.72 -8.68
N GLU A 386 -26.63 2.54 -9.13
CA GLU A 386 -26.18 2.69 -10.51
C GLU A 386 -24.94 1.81 -10.76
N ILE A 387 -24.64 1.50 -12.03
CA ILE A 387 -23.38 0.88 -12.44
C ILE A 387 -22.66 1.88 -13.35
N LEU A 388 -21.62 2.51 -12.82
CA LEU A 388 -20.78 3.47 -13.52
C LEU A 388 -19.66 2.76 -14.27
N LEU A 389 -19.25 3.32 -15.39
CA LEU A 389 -18.16 2.77 -16.21
C LEU A 389 -16.97 3.72 -16.16
N GLN A 390 -15.91 3.29 -15.51
CA GLN A 390 -14.64 4.00 -15.46
C GLN A 390 -13.74 3.57 -16.61
N VAL A 391 -13.09 4.55 -17.24
CA VAL A 391 -12.10 4.33 -18.30
C VAL A 391 -10.73 4.52 -17.72
N GLY A 392 -10.02 3.45 -17.44
CA GLY A 392 -8.67 3.52 -16.88
C GLY A 392 -7.63 4.08 -17.86
N ARG A 393 -6.44 4.43 -17.38
CA ARG A 393 -5.35 5.00 -18.19
C ARG A 393 -4.94 4.15 -19.40
N THR A 394 -5.07 2.83 -19.31
CA THR A 394 -4.80 1.89 -20.40
C THR A 394 -6.02 1.64 -21.30
N GLY A 395 -7.08 2.41 -21.14
CA GLY A 395 -8.35 2.24 -21.84
C GLY A 395 -9.29 1.17 -21.27
N ALA A 396 -8.87 0.40 -20.27
CA ALA A 396 -9.71 -0.64 -19.68
C ALA A 396 -11.00 -0.06 -19.11
N ILE A 397 -12.13 -0.66 -19.46
CA ILE A 397 -13.45 -0.29 -18.94
C ILE A 397 -13.73 -1.10 -17.70
N THR A 398 -13.76 -0.44 -16.56
CA THR A 398 -14.05 -1.07 -15.27
C THR A 398 -15.44 -0.67 -14.79
N PRO A 399 -16.37 -1.61 -14.69
CA PRO A 399 -17.68 -1.36 -14.09
C PRO A 399 -17.55 -1.23 -12.57
N VAL A 400 -18.15 -0.19 -12.02
CA VAL A 400 -18.17 0.13 -10.60
C VAL A 400 -19.62 0.31 -10.15
N ALA A 401 -20.06 -0.49 -9.19
CA ALA A 401 -21.35 -0.31 -8.56
C ALA A 401 -21.33 0.93 -7.67
N HIS A 402 -22.18 1.89 -7.95
CA HIS A 402 -22.52 2.96 -7.03
C HIS A 402 -23.56 2.43 -6.05
N LEU A 403 -23.29 2.52 -4.79
CA LEU A 403 -24.00 1.86 -3.72
C LEU A 403 -24.63 2.89 -2.77
N THR A 404 -25.69 2.50 -2.10
CA THR A 404 -26.12 3.21 -0.91
C THR A 404 -24.95 3.32 0.07
N PRO A 405 -24.69 4.50 0.66
CA PRO A 405 -23.61 4.70 1.63
C PRO A 405 -23.67 3.65 2.72
N THR A 406 -22.64 2.81 2.82
CA THR A 406 -22.59 1.66 3.72
C THR A 406 -21.32 1.70 4.53
N HIS A 407 -21.44 1.67 5.86
CA HIS A 407 -20.30 1.67 6.76
C HIS A 407 -19.69 0.27 6.87
N LEU A 408 -18.48 0.10 6.34
CA LEU A 408 -17.77 -1.18 6.22
C LEU A 408 -16.33 -1.03 6.70
N ALA A 409 -15.93 -1.81 7.71
CA ALA A 409 -14.56 -1.81 8.26
C ALA A 409 -14.03 -0.38 8.50
N GLY A 410 -14.81 0.44 9.22
CA GLY A 410 -14.41 1.79 9.65
C GLY A 410 -14.40 2.88 8.58
N THR A 411 -14.91 2.62 7.36
CA THR A 411 -15.08 3.63 6.30
C THR A 411 -16.47 3.56 5.68
N THR A 412 -16.96 4.66 5.15
CA THR A 412 -18.20 4.68 4.39
C THR A 412 -17.90 4.32 2.94
N VAL A 413 -18.43 3.20 2.48
CA VAL A 413 -18.33 2.69 1.12
C VAL A 413 -19.54 3.15 0.32
N THR A 414 -19.31 3.86 -0.77
CA THR A 414 -20.32 4.28 -1.74
C THR A 414 -20.08 3.67 -3.12
N ARG A 415 -18.91 3.04 -3.34
CA ARG A 415 -18.53 2.43 -4.61
C ARG A 415 -17.86 1.08 -4.37
N ALA A 416 -18.17 0.09 -5.19
CA ALA A 416 -17.54 -1.23 -5.17
C ALA A 416 -17.24 -1.69 -6.59
N THR A 417 -16.06 -2.28 -6.81
CA THR A 417 -15.72 -2.79 -8.14
C THR A 417 -16.57 -3.99 -8.52
N LEU A 418 -16.93 -4.05 -9.80
CA LEU A 418 -17.53 -5.23 -10.44
C LEU A 418 -16.56 -5.89 -11.43
N HIS A 419 -15.30 -5.45 -11.44
CA HIS A 419 -14.18 -5.95 -12.23
C HIS A 419 -14.41 -5.95 -13.74
N ASN A 420 -15.36 -6.72 -14.27
CA ASN A 420 -15.61 -6.90 -15.69
C ASN A 420 -17.02 -7.46 -15.93
N GLN A 421 -17.38 -7.67 -17.21
CA GLN A 421 -18.71 -8.22 -17.58
C GLN A 421 -18.90 -9.66 -17.08
N ASP A 422 -17.85 -10.48 -17.12
CA ASP A 422 -17.97 -11.89 -16.74
C ASP A 422 -18.30 -12.01 -15.25
N GLU A 423 -17.75 -11.11 -14.42
CA GLU A 423 -18.06 -11.05 -13.00
C GLU A 423 -19.49 -10.52 -12.73
N ILE A 424 -19.93 -9.53 -13.50
CA ILE A 424 -21.34 -9.07 -13.46
C ILE A 424 -22.28 -10.22 -13.81
N ASP A 425 -21.95 -10.99 -14.83
CA ASP A 425 -22.77 -12.11 -15.28
C ASP A 425 -22.74 -13.26 -14.25
N ARG A 426 -21.58 -13.52 -13.61
CA ARG A 426 -21.43 -14.51 -12.54
C ARG A 426 -22.26 -14.17 -11.32
N LEU A 427 -22.26 -12.93 -10.91
CA LEU A 427 -22.99 -12.42 -9.75
C LEU A 427 -24.46 -12.12 -10.08
N ASP A 428 -24.83 -12.05 -11.36
CA ASP A 428 -26.14 -11.59 -11.86
C ASP A 428 -26.55 -10.25 -11.20
N VAL A 429 -25.58 -9.32 -11.06
CA VAL A 429 -25.82 -8.00 -10.45
C VAL A 429 -26.64 -7.11 -11.39
N ARG A 430 -27.67 -6.46 -10.84
CA ARG A 430 -28.54 -5.53 -11.56
C ARG A 430 -28.72 -4.26 -10.75
N ILE A 431 -29.02 -3.17 -11.43
CA ILE A 431 -29.40 -1.91 -10.77
C ILE A 431 -30.63 -2.14 -9.92
N GLY A 432 -30.62 -1.70 -8.69
CA GLY A 432 -31.67 -1.91 -7.69
C GLY A 432 -31.48 -3.13 -6.78
N ASP A 433 -30.54 -4.02 -7.08
CA ASP A 433 -30.27 -5.21 -6.27
C ASP A 433 -29.68 -4.84 -4.90
N THR A 434 -29.97 -5.66 -3.92
CA THR A 434 -29.24 -5.71 -2.66
C THR A 434 -28.05 -6.66 -2.82
N VAL A 435 -26.85 -6.17 -2.60
CA VAL A 435 -25.62 -6.92 -2.75
C VAL A 435 -24.86 -6.97 -1.43
N VAL A 436 -24.07 -8.02 -1.26
CA VAL A 436 -23.10 -8.15 -0.17
C VAL A 436 -21.79 -7.52 -0.65
N VAL A 437 -21.28 -6.57 0.12
CA VAL A 437 -20.04 -5.85 -0.16
C VAL A 437 -19.00 -6.23 0.87
N ARG A 438 -17.79 -6.47 0.42
CA ARG A 438 -16.61 -6.80 1.22
C ARG A 438 -15.45 -5.92 0.80
N LYS A 439 -14.47 -5.68 1.69
CA LYS A 439 -13.18 -5.09 1.32
C LYS A 439 -12.19 -6.20 0.99
N ALA A 440 -11.76 -6.29 -0.27
CA ALA A 440 -10.66 -7.15 -0.66
C ALA A 440 -9.35 -6.61 -0.09
N GLY A 441 -8.65 -7.42 0.72
CA GLY A 441 -7.37 -7.04 1.34
C GLY A 441 -7.45 -5.80 2.23
N ASP A 442 -8.59 -5.55 2.86
CA ASP A 442 -8.89 -4.38 3.72
C ASP A 442 -8.87 -3.02 3.01
N ILE A 443 -8.77 -2.96 1.69
CA ILE A 443 -8.57 -1.70 0.96
C ILE A 443 -9.67 -1.46 -0.06
N ILE A 444 -9.92 -2.37 -1.00
CA ILE A 444 -10.80 -2.16 -2.16
C ILE A 444 -12.16 -2.81 -1.94
N PRO A 445 -13.26 -2.04 -1.93
CA PRO A 445 -14.61 -2.61 -1.85
C PRO A 445 -14.95 -3.39 -3.12
N GLU A 446 -15.48 -4.59 -2.96
CA GLU A 446 -15.97 -5.46 -4.04
C GLU A 446 -17.34 -6.01 -3.70
N VAL A 447 -18.12 -6.32 -4.73
CA VAL A 447 -19.39 -7.04 -4.59
C VAL A 447 -19.09 -8.54 -4.63
N VAL A 448 -19.52 -9.27 -3.60
CA VAL A 448 -19.24 -10.73 -3.49
C VAL A 448 -20.47 -11.59 -3.77
N GLU A 449 -21.65 -11.07 -3.52
CA GLU A 449 -22.91 -11.80 -3.68
C GLU A 449 -24.06 -10.85 -3.97
N THR A 450 -25.03 -11.34 -4.73
CA THR A 450 -26.32 -10.67 -4.96
C THR A 450 -27.43 -11.40 -4.20
N LEU A 451 -28.11 -10.69 -3.33
CA LEU A 451 -29.25 -11.25 -2.57
C LEU A 451 -30.50 -11.25 -3.45
N VAL A 452 -30.56 -12.24 -4.36
CA VAL A 452 -31.61 -12.34 -5.41
C VAL A 452 -33.04 -12.38 -4.82
N ASN A 453 -33.21 -12.88 -3.61
CA ASN A 453 -34.53 -12.93 -2.93
C ASN A 453 -35.02 -11.52 -2.56
N LEU A 454 -34.11 -10.54 -2.44
CA LEU A 454 -34.44 -9.14 -2.15
C LEU A 454 -34.55 -8.28 -3.40
N ARG A 455 -34.35 -8.86 -4.59
CA ARG A 455 -34.40 -8.18 -5.89
C ARG A 455 -35.75 -7.49 -6.14
N PRO A 456 -35.73 -6.21 -6.52
CA PRO A 456 -36.94 -5.52 -6.98
C PRO A 456 -37.50 -6.16 -8.27
N ASP A 457 -38.81 -6.12 -8.41
CA ASP A 457 -39.47 -6.61 -9.63
C ASP A 457 -39.13 -5.72 -10.83
N GLY A 458 -38.91 -6.31 -12.00
CA GLY A 458 -38.70 -5.59 -13.25
C GLY A 458 -37.26 -5.17 -13.51
N THR A 459 -36.30 -5.54 -12.68
CA THR A 459 -34.87 -5.29 -12.92
C THR A 459 -34.36 -6.03 -14.17
N LYS A 460 -33.46 -5.38 -14.93
CA LYS A 460 -32.90 -5.94 -16.17
C LYS A 460 -31.44 -6.31 -15.97
N PRO A 461 -30.94 -7.40 -16.61
CA PRO A 461 -29.51 -7.71 -16.65
C PRO A 461 -28.69 -6.54 -17.20
N PHE A 462 -27.59 -6.19 -16.53
CA PHE A 462 -26.68 -5.16 -17.00
C PHE A 462 -25.71 -5.71 -18.04
N LYS A 463 -25.47 -4.94 -19.09
CA LYS A 463 -24.48 -5.25 -20.13
C LYS A 463 -23.64 -4.04 -20.41
N LEU A 464 -22.32 -4.24 -20.53
CA LEU A 464 -21.40 -3.19 -20.96
C LEU A 464 -21.76 -2.69 -22.34
N PRO A 465 -21.66 -1.40 -22.63
CA PRO A 465 -21.92 -0.84 -23.94
C PRO A 465 -20.87 -1.32 -24.95
N LYS A 466 -21.20 -1.21 -26.23
CA LYS A 466 -20.25 -1.47 -27.33
C LYS A 466 -19.32 -0.30 -27.59
N HIS A 467 -19.65 0.87 -27.11
CA HIS A 467 -18.94 2.11 -27.31
C HIS A 467 -18.43 2.70 -25.99
N CYS A 468 -17.32 3.38 -26.04
CA CYS A 468 -16.71 4.03 -24.89
C CYS A 468 -17.61 5.13 -24.33
N PRO A 469 -17.92 5.13 -23.02
CA PRO A 469 -18.80 6.13 -22.42
C PRO A 469 -18.22 7.55 -22.42
N GLN A 470 -16.92 7.74 -22.74
CA GLN A 470 -16.25 9.03 -22.69
C GLN A 470 -15.98 9.61 -24.09
N CYS A 471 -15.80 8.79 -25.12
CA CYS A 471 -15.40 9.26 -26.45
C CYS A 471 -16.13 8.57 -27.61
N ASP A 472 -17.10 7.72 -27.32
CA ASP A 472 -17.95 6.98 -28.27
C ASP A 472 -17.20 6.07 -29.27
N SER A 473 -15.89 5.84 -29.08
CA SER A 473 -15.14 4.87 -29.88
C SER A 473 -15.59 3.44 -29.59
N GLU A 474 -15.62 2.59 -30.62
CA GLU A 474 -15.97 1.18 -30.47
C GLU A 474 -14.96 0.49 -29.53
N LEU A 475 -15.49 -0.24 -28.52
CA LEU A 475 -14.66 -0.96 -27.53
C LEU A 475 -14.17 -2.27 -28.13
N GLY A 476 -12.89 -2.56 -27.92
CA GLY A 476 -12.24 -3.81 -28.30
C GLY A 476 -11.87 -4.67 -27.09
N ARG A 477 -11.58 -5.94 -27.36
CA ARG A 477 -10.98 -6.87 -26.39
C ARG A 477 -9.70 -7.42 -27.02
N ASP A 478 -8.58 -7.33 -26.33
CA ASP A 478 -7.32 -7.92 -26.76
C ASP A 478 -7.40 -9.45 -26.67
N ASP A 479 -6.70 -10.16 -27.54
CA ASP A 479 -6.70 -11.63 -27.56
C ASP A 479 -6.19 -12.18 -26.21
N GLY A 480 -7.00 -13.02 -25.59
CA GLY A 480 -6.71 -13.65 -24.28
C GLY A 480 -6.98 -12.75 -23.08
N GLU A 481 -7.49 -11.52 -23.24
CA GLU A 481 -7.88 -10.65 -22.15
C GLU A 481 -9.40 -10.65 -21.89
N VAL A 482 -9.78 -10.49 -20.63
CA VAL A 482 -11.18 -10.39 -20.20
C VAL A 482 -11.70 -8.95 -20.28
N ALA A 483 -10.80 -7.94 -20.18
CA ALA A 483 -11.17 -6.54 -20.09
C ALA A 483 -11.52 -5.95 -21.47
N LEU A 484 -12.68 -5.27 -21.56
CA LEU A 484 -13.01 -4.39 -22.68
C LEU A 484 -12.17 -3.11 -22.59
N ARG A 485 -11.68 -2.59 -23.75
CA ARG A 485 -10.83 -1.41 -23.81
C ARG A 485 -11.29 -0.39 -24.84
N CYS A 486 -11.12 0.86 -24.51
CA CYS A 486 -11.18 1.96 -25.46
C CYS A 486 -9.84 2.06 -26.22
N PRO A 487 -9.81 1.89 -27.55
CA PRO A 487 -8.57 1.98 -28.33
C PRO A 487 -8.12 3.43 -28.53
N ASN A 488 -9.00 4.41 -28.38
CA ASN A 488 -8.70 5.82 -28.64
C ASN A 488 -7.71 6.38 -27.61
N VAL A 489 -6.51 6.74 -28.06
CA VAL A 489 -5.45 7.33 -27.21
C VAL A 489 -5.83 8.73 -26.71
N ASP A 490 -6.66 9.44 -27.45
CA ASP A 490 -7.16 10.79 -27.11
C ASP A 490 -8.44 10.78 -26.28
N CYS A 491 -8.87 9.62 -25.81
CA CYS A 491 -10.05 9.50 -24.96
C CYS A 491 -9.91 10.37 -23.69
N PRO A 492 -10.87 11.26 -23.38
CA PRO A 492 -10.82 12.12 -22.20
C PRO A 492 -10.64 11.34 -20.89
N GLY A 493 -11.31 10.18 -20.76
CA GLY A 493 -11.16 9.31 -19.59
C GLY A 493 -9.75 8.75 -19.45
N ARG A 494 -9.10 8.33 -20.55
CA ARG A 494 -7.70 7.88 -20.52
C ARG A 494 -6.75 9.01 -20.16
N LYS A 495 -6.96 10.22 -20.70
CA LYS A 495 -6.14 11.40 -20.40
C LYS A 495 -6.21 11.75 -18.93
N ARG A 496 -7.41 11.83 -18.35
CA ARG A 496 -7.61 12.09 -16.90
C ARG A 496 -6.83 11.12 -16.01
N GLU A 497 -6.99 9.85 -16.25
CA GLU A 497 -6.32 8.79 -15.48
C GLU A 497 -4.79 8.79 -15.69
N SER A 498 -4.31 9.11 -16.90
CA SER A 498 -2.88 9.23 -17.19
C SER A 498 -2.25 10.41 -16.46
N ILE A 499 -2.94 11.53 -16.39
CA ILE A 499 -2.52 12.72 -15.63
C ILE A 499 -2.47 12.41 -14.15
N GLY A 500 -3.54 11.81 -13.59
CA GLY A 500 -3.58 11.41 -12.18
C GLY A 500 -2.47 10.43 -11.81
N HIS A 501 -2.15 9.49 -12.72
CA HIS A 501 -1.02 8.58 -12.51
C HIS A 501 0.32 9.32 -12.51
N LEU A 502 0.55 10.21 -13.48
CA LEU A 502 1.78 11.01 -13.60
C LEU A 502 1.99 11.88 -12.36
N THR A 503 0.96 12.51 -11.82
CA THR A 503 1.06 13.39 -10.66
C THR A 503 1.20 12.65 -9.34
N SER A 504 1.00 11.32 -9.35
CA SER A 504 1.00 10.48 -8.16
C SER A 504 2.35 10.49 -7.43
N ARG A 505 2.33 10.17 -6.11
CA ARG A 505 3.48 10.11 -5.20
C ARG A 505 4.66 9.28 -5.72
N TYR A 506 4.41 8.24 -6.48
CA TYR A 506 5.46 7.34 -7.00
C TYR A 506 5.96 7.73 -8.38
N ALA A 507 5.32 8.67 -9.04
CA ALA A 507 5.75 9.27 -10.30
C ALA A 507 6.35 10.64 -10.04
N PHE A 508 5.74 11.72 -10.46
CA PHE A 508 6.29 13.08 -10.32
C PHE A 508 6.06 13.71 -8.93
N ASP A 509 5.18 13.16 -8.11
CA ASP A 509 4.87 13.61 -6.74
C ASP A 509 4.42 15.08 -6.67
N ILE A 510 3.49 15.46 -7.51
CA ILE A 510 2.98 16.84 -7.57
C ILE A 510 1.88 17.02 -6.52
N VAL A 511 2.27 17.61 -5.40
CA VAL A 511 1.35 17.88 -4.28
C VAL A 511 0.39 19.01 -4.64
N GLY A 512 -0.89 18.80 -4.43
CA GLY A 512 -1.96 19.79 -4.69
C GLY A 512 -2.69 19.57 -6.01
N LEU A 513 -2.27 18.64 -6.83
CA LEU A 513 -2.90 18.24 -8.09
C LEU A 513 -3.67 16.92 -7.89
N GLY A 514 -4.75 16.98 -7.13
CA GLY A 514 -5.67 15.85 -6.92
C GLY A 514 -6.66 15.68 -8.07
N GLU A 515 -7.45 14.59 -8.03
CA GLU A 515 -8.41 14.21 -9.07
C GLU A 515 -9.35 15.35 -9.46
N GLU A 516 -9.95 16.03 -8.51
CA GLU A 516 -10.86 17.15 -8.74
C GLU A 516 -10.18 18.34 -9.44
N THR A 517 -8.93 18.62 -9.08
CA THR A 517 -8.16 19.71 -9.70
C THR A 517 -7.79 19.36 -11.14
N VAL A 518 -7.38 18.10 -11.39
CA VAL A 518 -7.10 17.61 -12.74
C VAL A 518 -8.33 17.66 -13.61
N GLU A 519 -9.48 17.26 -13.08
CA GLU A 519 -10.76 17.30 -13.78
C GLU A 519 -11.12 18.74 -14.16
N THR A 520 -11.04 19.66 -13.21
CA THR A 520 -11.33 21.07 -13.44
C THR A 520 -10.41 21.66 -14.53
N LEU A 521 -9.10 21.37 -14.47
CA LEU A 521 -8.14 21.85 -15.48
C LEU A 521 -8.42 21.33 -16.88
N LEU A 522 -8.86 20.07 -16.99
CA LEU A 522 -9.25 19.45 -18.27
C LEU A 522 -10.56 20.03 -18.80
N ASP A 523 -11.55 20.18 -17.93
CA ASP A 523 -12.89 20.66 -18.30
C ASP A 523 -12.86 22.13 -18.75
N GLU A 524 -12.04 22.95 -18.10
CA GLU A 524 -11.83 24.36 -18.49
C GLU A 524 -10.84 24.50 -19.68
N GLY A 525 -10.28 23.39 -20.17
CA GLY A 525 -9.36 23.38 -21.31
C GLY A 525 -7.99 24.02 -21.03
N VAL A 526 -7.63 24.22 -19.75
CA VAL A 526 -6.34 24.77 -19.32
C VAL A 526 -5.21 23.80 -19.62
N ILE A 527 -5.47 22.50 -19.48
CA ILE A 527 -4.55 21.42 -19.89
C ILE A 527 -5.26 20.48 -20.88
N THR A 528 -4.49 19.91 -21.79
CA THR A 528 -4.97 18.92 -22.77
C THR A 528 -4.30 17.55 -22.61
N ASP A 529 -3.11 17.54 -22.01
CA ASP A 529 -2.33 16.35 -21.69
C ASP A 529 -1.45 16.57 -20.44
N SER A 530 -0.70 15.55 -20.06
CA SER A 530 0.12 15.57 -18.84
C SER A 530 1.33 16.50 -18.90
N ALA A 531 1.82 16.88 -20.09
CA ALA A 531 2.95 17.79 -20.22
C ALA A 531 2.54 19.26 -20.03
N ASP A 532 1.27 19.61 -20.23
CA ASP A 532 0.75 20.96 -19.99
C ASP A 532 0.86 21.38 -18.52
N ILE A 533 0.87 20.44 -17.60
CA ILE A 533 1.02 20.69 -16.15
C ILE A 533 2.28 21.53 -15.89
N PHE A 534 3.35 21.27 -16.63
CA PHE A 534 4.65 21.92 -16.44
C PHE A 534 4.74 23.32 -17.09
N ALA A 535 3.71 23.73 -17.82
CA ALA A 535 3.55 25.06 -18.40
C ALA A 535 2.55 25.95 -17.63
N LEU A 536 1.86 25.42 -16.62
CA LEU A 536 0.87 26.15 -15.84
C LEU A 536 1.44 27.39 -15.19
N THR A 537 0.70 28.51 -15.28
CA THR A 537 1.03 29.81 -14.68
C THR A 537 0.08 30.14 -13.51
N ALA A 538 0.43 31.19 -12.76
CA ALA A 538 -0.44 31.70 -11.72
C ALA A 538 -1.79 32.16 -12.24
N ASP A 539 -1.80 32.82 -13.40
CA ASP A 539 -3.02 33.31 -14.05
C ASP A 539 -3.97 32.17 -14.41
N ASP A 540 -3.44 31.05 -14.96
CA ASP A 540 -4.23 29.87 -15.29
C ASP A 540 -4.93 29.29 -14.05
N LEU A 541 -4.20 29.21 -12.95
CA LEU A 541 -4.71 28.60 -11.72
C LEU A 541 -5.67 29.52 -10.94
N MET A 542 -5.40 30.82 -10.92
CA MET A 542 -6.21 31.78 -10.18
C MET A 542 -7.61 32.00 -10.80
N THR A 543 -7.83 31.57 -12.03
CA THR A 543 -9.16 31.55 -12.66
C THR A 543 -10.04 30.43 -12.13
N LEU A 544 -9.44 29.39 -11.54
CA LEU A 544 -10.14 28.19 -11.10
C LEU A 544 -10.85 28.39 -9.75
N PRO A 545 -12.02 27.76 -9.53
CA PRO A 545 -12.69 27.76 -8.25
C PRO A 545 -11.78 27.23 -7.14
N LEU A 546 -11.82 27.83 -5.96
CA LEU A 546 -11.06 27.41 -4.77
C LEU A 546 -9.53 27.62 -4.87
N PHE A 547 -9.00 28.19 -5.95
CA PHE A 547 -7.61 28.61 -6.05
C PHE A 547 -7.46 30.06 -5.58
N LYS A 548 -6.63 30.24 -4.54
CA LYS A 548 -6.19 31.51 -4.01
C LYS A 548 -4.65 31.51 -4.00
N GLU A 549 -4.07 32.68 -3.84
CA GLU A 549 -2.63 32.92 -3.93
C GLU A 549 -1.76 31.83 -3.26
N LYS A 550 -2.03 31.49 -2.01
CA LYS A 550 -1.25 30.47 -1.27
C LYS A 550 -1.38 29.05 -1.87
N LYS A 551 -2.56 28.66 -2.34
CA LYS A 551 -2.78 27.34 -2.95
C LYS A 551 -2.09 27.28 -4.31
N THR A 552 -2.16 28.36 -5.08
CA THR A 552 -1.50 28.55 -6.37
C THR A 552 0.02 28.47 -6.21
N GLN A 553 0.61 29.25 -5.27
CA GLN A 553 2.05 29.22 -4.96
C GLN A 553 2.54 27.83 -4.60
N ASN A 554 1.84 27.12 -3.73
CA ASN A 554 2.21 25.76 -3.30
C ASN A 554 2.19 24.78 -4.47
N LEU A 555 1.20 24.86 -5.33
CA LEU A 555 1.07 23.97 -6.48
C LEU A 555 2.18 24.28 -7.50
N LEU A 556 2.42 25.53 -7.84
CA LEU A 556 3.46 25.93 -8.79
C LEU A 556 4.85 25.57 -8.27
N ALA A 557 5.13 25.75 -6.97
CA ALA A 557 6.37 25.30 -6.36
C ALA A 557 6.54 23.77 -6.44
N SER A 558 5.46 23.02 -6.25
CA SER A 558 5.48 21.57 -6.40
C SER A 558 5.74 21.14 -7.86
N ILE A 559 5.14 21.82 -8.83
CA ILE A 559 5.36 21.58 -10.26
C ILE A 559 6.82 21.90 -10.65
N GLN A 560 7.37 23.03 -10.21
CA GLN A 560 8.75 23.40 -10.49
C GLN A 560 9.74 22.37 -9.93
N LYS A 561 9.50 21.89 -8.71
CA LYS A 561 10.30 20.81 -8.11
C LYS A 561 10.20 19.53 -8.93
N ALA A 562 9.03 19.22 -9.46
CA ALA A 562 8.77 17.99 -10.22
C ALA A 562 9.40 18.01 -11.63
N LYS A 563 9.78 19.16 -12.18
CA LYS A 563 10.51 19.25 -13.46
C LYS A 563 11.85 18.50 -13.43
N ARG A 564 12.44 18.31 -12.26
CA ARG A 564 13.66 17.54 -12.02
C ARG A 564 13.29 16.17 -11.47
N VAL A 565 12.99 15.23 -12.34
CA VAL A 565 12.45 13.92 -11.97
C VAL A 565 13.50 12.82 -12.14
N PRO A 566 13.67 11.89 -11.17
CA PRO A 566 14.49 10.68 -11.36
C PRO A 566 13.99 9.88 -12.57
N LEU A 567 14.90 9.38 -13.41
CA LEU A 567 14.55 8.71 -14.67
C LEU A 567 13.58 7.53 -14.47
N GLU A 568 13.77 6.74 -13.42
CA GLU A 568 12.86 5.62 -13.09
C GLU A 568 11.43 6.09 -12.76
N ARG A 569 11.32 7.25 -12.12
CA ARG A 569 10.02 7.85 -11.81
C ARG A 569 9.36 8.46 -13.03
N PHE A 570 10.15 9.04 -13.93
CA PHE A 570 9.68 9.52 -15.24
C PHE A 570 9.11 8.36 -16.06
N LEU A 571 9.89 7.28 -16.24
CA LEU A 571 9.45 6.10 -17.00
C LEU A 571 8.18 5.46 -16.40
N PHE A 572 8.10 5.37 -15.09
CA PHE A 572 6.90 4.91 -14.42
C PHE A 572 5.72 5.87 -14.62
N GLY A 573 5.96 7.19 -14.56
CA GLY A 573 4.98 8.26 -14.72
C GLY A 573 4.33 8.31 -16.12
N LEU A 574 5.03 7.87 -17.16
CA LEU A 574 4.48 7.75 -18.52
C LEU A 574 3.30 6.75 -18.59
N GLY A 575 3.14 5.90 -17.59
CA GLY A 575 1.99 4.99 -17.49
C GLY A 575 1.95 3.90 -18.54
N ILE A 576 3.10 3.53 -19.10
CA ILE A 576 3.24 2.50 -20.13
C ILE A 576 2.70 1.17 -19.60
N ARG A 577 1.91 0.48 -20.41
CA ARG A 577 1.31 -0.80 -20.06
C ARG A 577 2.41 -1.81 -19.68
N HIS A 578 2.18 -2.60 -18.67
CA HIS A 578 3.12 -3.61 -18.12
C HIS A 578 4.42 -3.03 -17.53
N VAL A 579 4.66 -1.73 -17.60
CA VAL A 579 5.81 -1.07 -16.97
C VAL A 579 5.43 -0.60 -15.56
N GLY A 580 5.81 -1.41 -14.57
CA GLY A 580 5.68 -1.07 -13.16
C GLY A 580 6.93 -0.34 -12.64
N ARG A 581 6.95 0.02 -11.37
CA ARG A 581 8.10 0.69 -10.72
C ARG A 581 9.39 -0.12 -10.83
N GLU A 582 9.34 -1.42 -10.60
CA GLU A 582 10.50 -2.31 -10.69
C GLU A 582 11.06 -2.36 -12.12
N THR A 583 10.18 -2.45 -13.11
CA THR A 583 10.59 -2.43 -14.52
C THR A 583 11.21 -1.08 -14.91
N ALA A 584 10.61 0.02 -14.46
CA ALA A 584 11.14 1.36 -14.70
C ALA A 584 12.55 1.55 -14.07
N GLU A 585 12.79 1.02 -12.85
CA GLU A 585 14.12 0.98 -12.24
C GLU A 585 15.12 0.15 -13.03
N ILE A 586 14.71 -1.02 -13.53
CA ILE A 586 15.55 -1.89 -14.35
C ILE A 586 15.98 -1.15 -15.61
N LEU A 587 15.03 -0.55 -16.33
CA LEU A 587 15.31 0.24 -17.53
C LEU A 587 16.25 1.42 -17.23
N ALA A 588 15.96 2.19 -16.18
CA ALA A 588 16.77 3.33 -15.77
C ALA A 588 18.22 2.95 -15.48
N LYS A 589 18.45 1.80 -14.83
CA LYS A 589 19.80 1.35 -14.42
C LYS A 589 20.57 0.64 -15.54
N LYS A 590 19.88 -0.08 -16.44
CA LYS A 590 20.54 -0.99 -17.40
C LYS A 590 20.72 -0.43 -18.81
N LEU A 591 19.89 0.54 -19.21
CA LEU A 591 20.03 1.11 -20.54
C LEU A 591 21.15 2.16 -20.61
N PRO A 592 21.79 2.31 -21.78
CA PRO A 592 22.88 3.27 -21.98
C PRO A 592 22.32 4.67 -22.25
N TRP A 593 21.93 5.37 -21.20
CA TRP A 593 21.38 6.71 -21.32
C TRP A 593 22.45 7.74 -21.69
N PRO A 594 22.25 8.57 -22.71
CA PRO A 594 23.16 9.67 -22.99
C PRO A 594 22.96 10.80 -21.98
N GLU A 595 23.98 11.02 -21.17
CA GLU A 595 24.03 12.07 -20.16
C GLU A 595 24.60 13.34 -20.74
N GLU A 596 24.00 14.49 -20.45
CA GLU A 596 24.40 15.79 -20.96
C GLU A 596 24.12 16.94 -19.98
N ASP A 597 24.81 18.06 -20.17
CA ASP A 597 24.54 19.27 -19.39
C ASP A 597 23.42 20.07 -20.06
N LEU A 598 22.27 20.10 -19.43
CA LEU A 598 21.05 20.73 -19.92
C LEU A 598 20.89 22.11 -19.28
N THR A 599 20.75 23.13 -20.12
CA THR A 599 20.46 24.50 -19.65
C THR A 599 18.93 24.68 -19.58
N ILE A 600 18.42 24.90 -18.38
CA ILE A 600 17.01 25.18 -18.14
C ILE A 600 16.84 26.65 -17.84
N GLU A 601 15.85 27.29 -18.47
CA GLU A 601 15.40 28.63 -18.14
C GLU A 601 14.25 28.51 -17.13
N GLU A 602 14.48 29.00 -15.91
CA GLU A 602 13.50 29.03 -14.84
C GLU A 602 13.00 30.47 -14.69
N SER A 603 11.70 30.68 -14.84
CA SER A 603 11.04 31.94 -14.50
C SER A 603 10.32 31.80 -13.17
N ASP A 604 10.14 32.88 -12.44
CA ASP A 604 9.24 32.89 -11.30
C ASP A 604 7.80 32.66 -11.78
N PRO A 605 7.20 31.48 -11.47
CA PRO A 605 5.85 31.17 -11.94
C PRO A 605 4.76 32.07 -11.36
N MET A 606 5.11 32.92 -10.38
CA MET A 606 4.22 33.94 -9.78
C MET A 606 4.43 35.33 -10.39
N ALA A 607 5.46 35.53 -11.22
CA ALA A 607 5.66 36.78 -11.91
C ALA A 607 4.58 36.94 -12.98
N GLY A 608 3.69 37.89 -12.79
CA GLY A 608 2.68 38.28 -13.80
C GLY A 608 3.37 38.83 -15.06
N PRO A 609 2.61 38.99 -16.17
CA PRO A 609 3.14 39.54 -17.41
C PRO A 609 3.74 40.93 -17.17
N SER A 610 5.06 41.05 -17.28
CA SER A 610 5.79 42.31 -17.16
C SER A 610 6.00 42.93 -18.53
N LEU A 611 5.81 44.23 -18.65
CA LEU A 611 6.15 45.02 -19.85
C LEU A 611 7.66 44.94 -20.23
N PHE A 612 8.51 44.47 -19.32
CA PHE A 612 9.98 44.35 -19.49
C PHE A 612 10.47 42.91 -19.64
N GLY A 613 9.55 41.95 -19.83
CA GLY A 613 9.88 40.51 -19.88
C GLY A 613 9.98 39.89 -18.47
N VAL A 614 9.84 38.56 -18.39
CA VAL A 614 10.00 37.80 -17.14
C VAL A 614 11.51 37.56 -16.96
N GLU A 615 12.07 37.91 -15.79
CA GLU A 615 13.43 37.53 -15.45
C GLU A 615 13.55 36.02 -15.40
N THR A 616 14.38 35.45 -16.27
CA THR A 616 14.66 34.00 -16.30
C THR A 616 16.05 33.75 -15.74
N THR A 617 16.15 32.80 -14.84
CA THR A 617 17.42 32.29 -14.35
C THR A 617 17.83 31.06 -15.15
N LYS A 618 19.06 31.04 -15.69
CA LYS A 618 19.59 29.87 -16.40
C LYS A 618 20.29 28.95 -15.42
N THR A 619 19.79 27.76 -15.25
CA THR A 619 20.40 26.72 -14.42
C THR A 619 20.91 25.59 -15.30
N VAL A 620 22.15 25.16 -15.12
CA VAL A 620 22.72 24.00 -15.80
C VAL A 620 22.51 22.76 -14.92
N ILE A 621 21.91 21.73 -15.48
CA ILE A 621 21.64 20.46 -14.79
C ILE A 621 22.27 19.32 -15.59
N HIS A 622 23.10 18.52 -14.94
CA HIS A 622 23.58 17.27 -15.52
C HIS A 622 22.47 16.22 -15.45
N GLY A 623 22.03 15.72 -16.62
CA GLY A 623 20.88 14.85 -16.71
C GLY A 623 20.71 14.21 -18.08
N ILE A 624 19.51 13.67 -18.31
CA ILE A 624 19.11 13.05 -19.56
C ILE A 624 17.93 13.84 -20.10
N SER A 625 18.03 14.35 -21.34
CA SER A 625 16.90 15.03 -21.97
C SER A 625 15.75 14.03 -22.23
N VAL A 626 14.51 14.50 -22.11
CA VAL A 626 13.33 13.66 -22.37
C VAL A 626 13.35 13.13 -23.81
N LYS A 627 13.83 13.92 -24.75
CA LYS A 627 14.04 13.52 -26.14
C LYS A 627 15.03 12.35 -26.26
N ASN A 628 16.12 12.36 -25.50
CA ASN A 628 17.07 11.27 -25.48
C ASN A 628 16.51 10.01 -24.84
N VAL A 629 15.64 10.12 -23.81
CA VAL A 629 14.88 8.98 -23.30
C VAL A 629 14.07 8.32 -24.41
N GLY A 630 13.31 9.12 -25.18
CA GLY A 630 12.54 8.64 -26.31
C GLY A 630 13.38 7.96 -27.38
N LYS A 631 14.49 8.60 -27.79
CA LYS A 631 15.39 8.07 -28.83
C LYS A 631 16.07 6.78 -28.41
N THR A 632 16.52 6.67 -27.16
CA THR A 632 17.23 5.50 -26.65
C THR A 632 16.34 4.26 -26.72
N ILE A 633 15.10 4.34 -26.20
CA ILE A 633 14.20 3.18 -26.24
C ILE A 633 13.69 2.89 -27.67
N ALA A 634 13.29 3.91 -28.41
CA ALA A 634 12.82 3.72 -29.78
C ALA A 634 13.91 3.23 -30.76
N GLY A 635 15.17 3.41 -30.41
CA GLY A 635 16.32 2.92 -31.20
C GLY A 635 16.72 1.47 -30.95
N MET A 636 16.12 0.83 -29.92
CA MET A 636 16.38 -0.58 -29.59
C MET A 636 15.40 -1.51 -30.31
N SER A 637 15.80 -2.76 -30.48
CA SER A 637 14.89 -3.80 -30.95
C SER A 637 14.11 -4.42 -29.77
N GLU A 638 13.00 -5.09 -30.08
CA GLU A 638 12.20 -5.80 -29.08
C GLU A 638 13.01 -6.91 -28.40
N GLU A 639 13.89 -7.61 -29.16
CA GLU A 639 14.77 -8.66 -28.66
C GLU A 639 15.82 -8.12 -27.71
N GLU A 640 16.40 -6.94 -27.99
CA GLU A 640 17.37 -6.28 -27.11
C GLU A 640 16.73 -5.88 -25.77
N LEU A 641 15.52 -5.36 -25.80
CA LEU A 641 14.74 -5.03 -24.59
C LEU A 641 14.36 -6.29 -23.81
N ALA A 642 13.90 -7.35 -24.51
CA ALA A 642 13.51 -8.62 -23.86
C ALA A 642 14.70 -9.39 -23.27
N ALA A 643 15.92 -9.16 -23.77
CA ALA A 643 17.15 -9.74 -23.23
C ALA A 643 17.55 -9.15 -21.86
N LEU A 644 16.99 -7.99 -21.48
CA LEU A 644 17.22 -7.41 -20.16
C LEU A 644 16.57 -8.27 -19.07
N ASP A 645 17.38 -8.72 -18.11
CA ASP A 645 16.91 -9.51 -16.98
C ASP A 645 15.85 -8.70 -16.18
N GLY A 646 14.64 -9.22 -16.13
CA GLY A 646 13.47 -8.57 -15.54
C GLY A 646 12.56 -7.84 -16.54
N VAL A 647 12.88 -7.89 -17.84
CA VAL A 647 12.02 -7.38 -18.91
C VAL A 647 11.64 -8.57 -19.80
N GLY A 648 10.38 -8.94 -19.83
CA GLY A 648 9.88 -10.03 -20.68
C GLY A 648 9.33 -9.53 -22.02
N SER A 649 8.98 -10.45 -22.94
CA SER A 649 8.42 -10.12 -24.27
C SER A 649 7.19 -9.22 -24.24
N VAL A 650 6.29 -9.40 -23.27
CA VAL A 650 5.09 -8.56 -23.09
C VAL A 650 5.44 -7.12 -22.74
N VAL A 651 6.47 -6.92 -21.93
CA VAL A 651 6.93 -5.57 -21.54
C VAL A 651 7.66 -4.91 -22.69
N SER A 652 8.54 -5.64 -23.41
CA SER A 652 9.29 -5.11 -24.55
C SER A 652 8.34 -4.69 -25.67
N ALA A 653 7.35 -5.52 -26.02
CA ALA A 653 6.31 -5.16 -27.00
C ALA A 653 5.56 -3.88 -26.60
N SER A 654 5.17 -3.74 -25.32
CA SER A 654 4.48 -2.54 -24.82
C SER A 654 5.36 -1.28 -24.87
N LEU A 655 6.65 -1.40 -24.62
CA LEU A 655 7.61 -0.30 -24.76
C LEU A 655 7.74 0.12 -26.21
N MET A 656 7.93 -0.83 -27.13
CA MET A 656 8.05 -0.57 -28.57
C MET A 656 6.80 0.12 -29.13
N GLU A 657 5.61 -0.40 -28.81
CA GLU A 657 4.35 0.21 -29.19
C GLU A 657 4.25 1.67 -28.70
N TRP A 658 4.53 1.89 -27.43
CA TRP A 658 4.37 3.21 -26.81
C TRP A 658 5.33 4.24 -27.43
N PHE A 659 6.63 3.94 -27.52
CA PHE A 659 7.64 4.88 -28.02
C PHE A 659 7.58 5.08 -29.56
N HIS A 660 6.94 4.19 -30.31
CA HIS A 660 6.70 4.36 -31.75
C HIS A 660 5.38 5.06 -32.09
N THR A 661 4.49 5.24 -31.12
CA THR A 661 3.22 5.97 -31.32
C THR A 661 3.51 7.46 -31.54
N PRO A 662 3.08 8.08 -32.66
CA PRO A 662 3.39 9.49 -32.95
C PRO A 662 2.97 10.47 -31.86
N GLY A 663 1.74 10.34 -31.33
CA GLY A 663 1.25 11.22 -30.25
C GLY A 663 2.06 11.15 -28.96
N HIS A 664 2.70 10.01 -28.66
CA HIS A 664 3.57 9.90 -27.50
C HIS A 664 4.94 10.57 -27.72
N ARG A 665 5.43 10.61 -28.98
CA ARG A 665 6.65 11.39 -29.32
C ARG A 665 6.39 12.88 -29.13
N ASP A 666 5.26 13.37 -29.62
CA ASP A 666 4.85 14.77 -29.46
C ASP A 666 4.73 15.13 -27.97
N LEU A 667 4.19 14.22 -27.15
CA LEU A 667 4.12 14.36 -25.71
C LEU A 667 5.51 14.47 -25.06
N LEU A 668 6.48 13.64 -25.47
CA LEU A 668 7.86 13.71 -24.97
C LEU A 668 8.54 15.04 -25.35
N GLU A 669 8.35 15.50 -26.59
CA GLU A 669 8.87 16.80 -27.02
C GLU A 669 8.24 17.96 -26.24
N LYS A 670 6.98 17.83 -25.85
CA LYS A 670 6.26 18.81 -25.04
C LYS A 670 6.77 18.84 -23.61
N PHE A 671 7.06 17.68 -22.98
CA PHE A 671 7.72 17.62 -21.68
C PHE A 671 9.08 18.34 -21.70
N GLU A 672 9.90 18.07 -22.70
CA GLU A 672 11.21 18.73 -22.84
C GLU A 672 11.07 20.23 -23.02
N ARG A 673 10.17 20.69 -23.90
CA ARG A 673 9.89 22.12 -24.09
C ARG A 673 9.42 22.82 -22.84
N ASN A 674 8.69 22.12 -21.96
CA ASN A 674 8.19 22.65 -20.69
C ASN A 674 9.22 22.51 -19.56
N GLY A 675 10.48 22.16 -19.86
CA GLY A 675 11.60 22.18 -18.94
C GLY A 675 11.71 20.96 -18.03
N VAL A 676 11.11 19.81 -18.41
CA VAL A 676 11.28 18.55 -17.67
C VAL A 676 12.64 17.93 -18.01
N VAL A 677 13.39 17.55 -17.00
CA VAL A 677 14.69 16.87 -17.11
C VAL A 677 14.69 15.60 -16.27
N CYS A 678 15.16 14.52 -16.85
CA CYS A 678 15.36 13.27 -16.15
C CYS A 678 16.73 13.29 -15.45
N LEU A 679 16.72 13.12 -14.12
CA LEU A 679 17.95 13.01 -13.35
C LEU A 679 18.57 11.64 -13.61
N VAL A 680 19.87 11.62 -13.78
CA VAL A 680 20.64 10.39 -13.95
C VAL A 680 20.42 9.49 -12.73
N PRO A 681 20.08 8.20 -12.90
CA PRO A 681 20.09 7.26 -11.80
C PRO A 681 21.46 7.31 -11.14
N GLN A 682 21.51 7.44 -9.82
CA GLN A 682 22.79 7.38 -9.09
C GLN A 682 23.42 6.02 -9.38
N ARG A 683 24.22 5.96 -10.41
CA ARG A 683 25.17 4.87 -10.60
C ARG A 683 26.18 5.04 -9.49
N SER A 684 26.38 4.01 -8.69
CA SER A 684 27.51 4.02 -7.80
C SER A 684 28.74 4.24 -8.69
N ASN A 685 29.56 5.24 -8.39
CA ASN A 685 30.84 5.47 -9.08
C ASN A 685 31.85 4.32 -8.80
N ALA A 686 31.38 3.24 -8.19
CA ALA A 686 32.15 2.04 -7.93
C ALA A 686 32.50 1.36 -9.25
N VAL A 687 33.76 1.12 -9.44
CA VAL A 687 34.26 0.35 -10.59
C VAL A 687 33.46 -0.98 -10.62
N GLN A 688 32.89 -1.33 -11.78
CA GLN A 688 32.02 -2.50 -11.96
C GLN A 688 32.83 -3.81 -11.95
N VAL A 689 33.58 -4.02 -10.87
CA VAL A 689 34.50 -5.17 -10.70
C VAL A 689 33.80 -6.53 -10.65
N PHE A 690 32.48 -6.53 -10.42
CA PHE A 690 31.68 -7.75 -10.32
C PHE A 690 30.72 -7.96 -11.49
N GLU A 691 30.86 -7.21 -12.57
CA GLU A 691 30.02 -7.38 -13.76
C GLU A 691 30.08 -8.82 -14.29
N GLY A 692 28.88 -9.40 -14.50
CA GLY A 692 28.74 -10.80 -14.92
C GLY A 692 29.03 -11.86 -13.85
N LYS A 693 29.41 -11.48 -12.63
CA LYS A 693 29.70 -12.40 -11.52
C LYS A 693 28.47 -12.64 -10.66
N THR A 694 28.27 -13.89 -10.28
CA THR A 694 27.19 -14.31 -9.39
C THR A 694 27.76 -14.71 -8.03
N PHE A 695 27.29 -14.04 -7.00
CA PHE A 695 27.67 -14.29 -5.60
C PHE A 695 26.54 -15.02 -4.86
N VAL A 696 26.92 -15.88 -3.93
CA VAL A 696 26.03 -16.41 -2.89
C VAL A 696 26.66 -16.06 -1.54
N LEU A 697 25.83 -15.64 -0.58
CA LEU A 697 26.27 -15.28 0.77
C LEU A 697 25.80 -16.33 1.77
N THR A 698 26.68 -16.70 2.71
CA THR A 698 26.37 -17.63 3.80
C THR A 698 27.11 -17.23 5.07
N GLY A 699 26.57 -17.56 6.23
CA GLY A 699 27.16 -17.19 7.50
C GLY A 699 27.03 -15.72 7.86
N THR A 700 27.63 -15.32 8.98
CA THR A 700 27.66 -13.94 9.51
C THR A 700 29.00 -13.30 9.16
N LEU A 701 28.98 -12.19 8.44
CA LEU A 701 30.20 -11.46 8.10
C LEU A 701 30.65 -10.66 9.33
N PRO A 702 31.99 -10.58 9.59
CA PRO A 702 32.54 -9.96 10.78
C PRO A 702 32.17 -8.49 10.98
N THR A 703 32.13 -7.69 9.91
CA THR A 703 31.90 -6.25 9.99
C THR A 703 30.82 -5.72 9.05
N LEU A 704 30.37 -6.53 8.07
CA LEU A 704 29.32 -6.18 7.13
C LEU A 704 28.01 -6.87 7.49
N SER A 705 26.91 -6.12 7.43
CA SER A 705 25.63 -6.79 7.36
C SER A 705 25.48 -7.53 6.02
N ARG A 706 24.68 -8.58 5.98
CA ARG A 706 24.41 -9.33 4.76
C ARG A 706 23.80 -8.45 3.66
N GLU A 707 22.99 -7.47 4.05
CA GLU A 707 22.37 -6.51 3.13
C GLU A 707 23.38 -5.50 2.60
N ASP A 708 24.30 -5.03 3.43
CA ASP A 708 25.38 -4.16 2.96
C ASP A 708 26.28 -4.87 1.96
N ALA A 709 26.64 -6.13 2.24
CA ALA A 709 27.41 -6.93 1.30
C ALA A 709 26.67 -7.16 -0.02
N LYS A 710 25.36 -7.44 0.02
CA LYS A 710 24.52 -7.55 -1.18
C LYS A 710 24.45 -6.22 -1.95
N ALA A 711 24.28 -5.11 -1.25
CA ALA A 711 24.28 -3.78 -1.86
C ALA A 711 25.61 -3.50 -2.55
N MET A 712 26.75 -3.76 -1.86
CA MET A 712 28.10 -3.58 -2.40
C MET A 712 28.36 -4.46 -3.65
N ILE A 713 27.87 -5.70 -3.67
CA ILE A 713 27.96 -6.59 -4.84
C ILE A 713 27.16 -6.00 -6.01
N LYS A 714 25.90 -5.61 -5.76
CA LYS A 714 25.01 -5.07 -6.79
C LYS A 714 25.51 -3.73 -7.33
N ASP A 715 26.01 -2.85 -6.47
CA ASP A 715 26.58 -1.56 -6.84
C ASP A 715 27.78 -1.68 -7.76
N ARG A 716 28.45 -2.84 -7.74
CA ARG A 716 29.60 -3.16 -8.59
C ARG A 716 29.31 -4.13 -9.73
N GLY A 717 28.01 -4.26 -10.07
CA GLY A 717 27.54 -5.04 -11.23
C GLY A 717 27.36 -6.53 -11.00
N GLY A 718 27.58 -7.02 -9.77
CA GLY A 718 27.43 -8.43 -9.41
C GLY A 718 25.98 -8.84 -9.19
N LYS A 719 25.69 -10.12 -9.45
CA LYS A 719 24.41 -10.76 -9.14
C LYS A 719 24.48 -11.48 -7.80
N VAL A 720 23.41 -11.44 -7.02
CA VAL A 720 23.30 -12.19 -5.77
C VAL A 720 22.23 -13.25 -5.89
N ALA A 721 22.62 -14.53 -5.72
CA ALA A 721 21.69 -15.67 -5.77
C ALA A 721 21.43 -16.23 -4.36
N GLY A 722 20.25 -16.82 -4.19
CA GLY A 722 19.85 -17.43 -2.91
C GLY A 722 20.49 -18.79 -2.61
N SER A 723 20.90 -19.54 -3.63
CA SER A 723 21.48 -20.89 -3.53
C SER A 723 22.71 -21.06 -4.41
N VAL A 724 23.62 -21.91 -3.99
CA VAL A 724 24.85 -22.25 -4.75
C VAL A 724 24.47 -23.14 -5.93
N SER A 725 25.01 -22.84 -7.09
CA SER A 725 24.83 -23.63 -8.31
C SER A 725 26.11 -23.59 -9.18
N LYS A 726 26.15 -24.35 -10.25
CA LYS A 726 27.26 -24.29 -11.23
C LYS A 726 27.45 -22.93 -11.91
N LYS A 727 26.48 -22.03 -11.76
CA LYS A 727 26.52 -20.66 -12.27
C LYS A 727 26.97 -19.65 -11.20
N THR A 728 27.32 -20.10 -10.00
CA THR A 728 27.80 -19.23 -8.92
C THR A 728 29.32 -19.08 -9.06
N ASP A 729 29.81 -17.84 -9.15
CA ASP A 729 31.25 -17.55 -9.25
C ASP A 729 31.91 -17.53 -7.88
N TYR A 730 31.25 -16.94 -6.89
CA TYR A 730 31.79 -16.76 -5.54
C TYR A 730 30.79 -17.11 -4.46
N LEU A 731 31.24 -17.82 -3.43
CA LEU A 731 30.53 -17.91 -2.16
C LEU A 731 31.22 -16.98 -1.16
N LEU A 732 30.57 -15.88 -0.78
CA LEU A 732 31.03 -15.04 0.32
C LEU A 732 30.59 -15.70 1.64
N ALA A 733 31.55 -16.27 2.35
CA ALA A 733 31.33 -17.03 3.56
C ALA A 733 31.82 -16.25 4.79
N GLY A 734 30.91 -15.99 5.73
CA GLY A 734 31.24 -15.52 7.06
C GLY A 734 31.29 -16.66 8.08
N ASP A 735 31.34 -16.29 9.35
CA ASP A 735 31.32 -17.26 10.45
C ASP A 735 30.02 -18.08 10.46
N GLU A 736 30.15 -19.33 10.87
CA GLU A 736 29.03 -20.29 10.89
C GLU A 736 28.36 -20.52 9.52
N ALA A 737 29.14 -20.54 8.45
CA ALA A 737 28.67 -20.86 7.12
C ALA A 737 28.01 -22.24 7.06
N GLY A 738 26.69 -22.28 6.82
CA GLY A 738 25.86 -23.48 6.82
C GLY A 738 26.05 -24.37 5.58
N SER A 739 24.99 -25.13 5.20
CA SER A 739 25.00 -26.11 4.07
C SER A 739 25.56 -25.57 2.76
N LYS A 740 25.40 -24.30 2.46
CA LYS A 740 25.91 -23.65 1.24
C LYS A 740 27.42 -23.71 1.10
N LEU A 741 28.15 -23.80 2.22
CA LEU A 741 29.61 -24.00 2.19
C LEU A 741 29.98 -25.39 1.68
N ALA A 742 29.23 -26.42 2.10
CA ALA A 742 29.41 -27.79 1.61
C ALA A 742 29.04 -27.88 0.12
N ASP A 743 27.95 -27.23 -0.29
CA ASP A 743 27.54 -27.20 -1.70
C ASP A 743 28.58 -26.53 -2.59
N ALA A 744 29.13 -25.39 -2.14
CA ALA A 744 30.18 -24.68 -2.87
C ALA A 744 31.44 -25.53 -3.05
N LYS A 745 31.88 -26.22 -1.99
CA LYS A 745 33.02 -27.18 -2.07
C LYS A 745 32.73 -28.31 -3.05
N THR A 746 31.53 -28.87 -3.02
CA THR A 746 31.12 -29.95 -3.92
C THR A 746 31.05 -29.51 -5.38
N LEU A 747 30.61 -28.27 -5.64
CA LEU A 747 30.46 -27.72 -6.98
C LEU A 747 31.72 -27.00 -7.48
N GLY A 748 32.77 -26.89 -6.66
CA GLY A 748 34.01 -26.20 -7.01
C GLY A 748 33.88 -24.68 -7.13
N VAL A 749 32.92 -24.08 -6.43
CA VAL A 749 32.70 -22.62 -6.40
C VAL A 749 33.76 -21.97 -5.51
N ALA A 750 34.33 -20.85 -5.95
CA ALA A 750 35.31 -20.10 -5.18
C ALA A 750 34.70 -19.57 -3.88
N ILE A 751 35.29 -19.90 -2.74
CA ILE A 751 34.84 -19.43 -1.42
C ILE A 751 35.75 -18.32 -1.01
N ILE A 752 35.15 -17.15 -0.65
CA ILE A 752 35.86 -15.96 -0.20
C ILE A 752 35.29 -15.51 1.16
N ASP A 753 36.18 -14.98 2.00
CA ASP A 753 35.77 -14.35 3.26
C ASP A 753 35.49 -12.83 3.07
N GLU A 754 35.14 -12.12 4.16
CA GLU A 754 34.87 -10.69 4.11
C GLU A 754 36.14 -9.87 3.76
N ALA A 755 37.30 -10.30 4.19
CA ALA A 755 38.55 -9.59 3.91
C ALA A 755 38.93 -9.69 2.43
N GLU A 756 38.80 -10.89 1.85
CA GLU A 756 39.00 -11.13 0.42
C GLU A 756 37.94 -10.38 -0.41
N PHE A 757 36.69 -10.42 0.04
CA PHE A 757 35.60 -9.64 -0.61
C PHE A 757 35.92 -8.13 -0.61
N ARG A 758 36.38 -7.57 0.52
CA ARG A 758 36.80 -6.17 0.61
C ARG A 758 37.99 -5.85 -0.27
N ALA A 759 38.94 -6.77 -0.35
CA ALA A 759 40.09 -6.61 -1.25
C ALA A 759 39.66 -6.60 -2.74
N MET A 760 38.62 -7.32 -3.11
CA MET A 760 38.06 -7.30 -4.47
C MET A 760 37.28 -5.99 -4.77
N LEU A 761 36.91 -5.23 -3.76
CA LEU A 761 36.21 -3.94 -3.91
C LEU A 761 37.17 -2.78 -4.24
N GLY A 762 38.47 -2.93 -4.03
CA GLY A 762 39.52 -1.93 -4.30
C GLY A 762 39.89 -1.13 -3.08
#